data_ea7ab3cab88fa6a329701293d650753a
#
_entry.id   ea7ab3cab88fa6a329701293d650753a
#
_cell.length_a   1.000
_cell.length_b   1.000
_cell.length_c   1.000
_cell.angle_alpha   90.00
_cell.angle_beta   90.00
_cell.angle_gamma   90.00
#
_symmetry.space_group_name_H-M   'P 1'
#
loop_
_entity.id
_entity.type
_entity.pdbx_description
1 polymer ?
#
loop_
_entity_poly.entity_id
_entity_poly.type
_entity_poly.pdbx_seq_one_letter_code
_entity_poly.pdbx_strand_id
1 'polypeptide(L)'
;MLDDCRHPSGTITLRVVFLGIFLAIVLAASSTYLALKVGMLPSASIPAAILAMAILRLFHNGNIFEANLIQTAASAGEAVAGGIVFTIPALIIIGYWNYFPYFANFAIACLGGLLGILFSIPLRKILINTPQLYFPEARAISEVLKLSQKQNFPITKMLVGTSLGAGLEFAQTGLKIIAVATEKWMVFGQSSIIGFGLGFAPALIGVGYLIGWNVGLSLLLGAFIAWGIGLPLLSYFAPVGKTFVLANSLTAYSIDIHYIGLGAMLAAGFWTLLNLLHPFYLSLRLSLQGLFQPQKIKLSSAEQDIPLNYLLAGLGLVIVSIYFLFDYLLPIESLLFAFPQLFIIGAVLYVLVIGFVFAALCGYFSGLVGVTASPGSAIVISGLLFMALMLRAMLFFKGQELLNAQLLNAAAMTIIIGAVVAGAACIANDNIQDLKVGHLIGAAPWQQQVMLILGVLIAALVIPMVMQLLFNVYGLTNVLPHAGMDPQQTLSAPPAAMMAGLMQGVFNHDLPWILLGIGATIMLVFILVNTLAKINISLLGVGMGIYLPLSSSTPLFIGSLFAYGVKLFLQKKMNKGITSQLDFQQHDAVLLSCGLVAGAALMDVLLAIPLSITGNTRLFAIFPASWQALASLLGFLSLLGLAASFYWAIHPKK
;
A
#
# COMPACT_ATOMS: atom_id res chain seq x y z
N MET A 1 -21.05 -34.85 -15.10
CA MET A 1 -19.77 -34.20 -15.44
C MET A 1 -19.13 -33.54 -14.21
N LEU A 2 -19.29 -34.12 -13.02
CA LEU A 2 -18.71 -33.62 -11.75
C LEU A 2 -17.89 -34.69 -11.01
N ASP A 3 -17.66 -35.88 -11.64
CA ASP A 3 -17.03 -37.01 -10.96
C ASP A 3 -15.59 -37.31 -11.35
N ASP A 4 -14.95 -36.50 -12.20
CA ASP A 4 -13.59 -36.76 -12.69
C ASP A 4 -12.49 -35.85 -12.08
N CYS A 5 -12.78 -35.10 -11.03
CA CYS A 5 -11.78 -34.26 -10.35
C CYS A 5 -11.12 -34.97 -9.16
N ARG A 6 -10.79 -36.26 -9.29
CA ARG A 6 -9.83 -36.93 -8.40
C ARG A 6 -8.40 -36.73 -8.93
N HIS A 7 -7.98 -35.47 -9.15
CA HIS A 7 -6.56 -35.21 -9.33
C HIS A 7 -5.90 -35.00 -7.97
N PRO A 8 -4.70 -35.49 -7.74
CA PRO A 8 -3.98 -35.26 -6.52
C PRO A 8 -3.83 -33.75 -6.35
N SER A 9 -4.31 -33.23 -5.23
CA SER A 9 -4.12 -31.85 -4.77
C SER A 9 -2.70 -31.43 -5.14
N GLY A 10 -2.56 -30.31 -5.88
CA GLY A 10 -1.28 -29.84 -6.41
C GLY A 10 -0.19 -29.94 -5.37
N THR A 11 0.81 -30.73 -5.63
CA THR A 11 1.95 -30.88 -4.71
C THR A 11 2.82 -29.66 -4.80
N ILE A 12 3.33 -29.18 -3.66
CA ILE A 12 4.36 -28.15 -3.63
C ILE A 12 5.60 -28.73 -4.31
N THR A 13 5.83 -28.33 -5.57
CA THR A 13 6.98 -28.76 -6.36
C THR A 13 8.13 -27.77 -6.24
N LEU A 14 9.35 -28.18 -6.47
CA LEU A 14 10.51 -27.27 -6.47
C LEU A 14 10.30 -26.08 -7.42
N ARG A 15 9.70 -26.30 -8.59
CA ARG A 15 9.37 -25.22 -9.54
C ARG A 15 8.40 -24.20 -8.94
N VAL A 16 7.38 -24.64 -8.20
CA VAL A 16 6.41 -23.77 -7.52
C VAL A 16 7.11 -22.93 -6.46
N VAL A 17 7.99 -23.53 -5.67
CA VAL A 17 8.78 -22.83 -4.65
C VAL A 17 9.68 -21.77 -5.30
N PHE A 18 10.47 -22.14 -6.32
CA PHE A 18 11.36 -21.18 -6.99
C PHE A 18 10.61 -20.02 -7.66
N LEU A 19 9.51 -20.32 -8.36
CA LEU A 19 8.70 -19.28 -9.01
C LEU A 19 7.98 -18.41 -7.97
N GLY A 20 7.51 -19.01 -6.88
CA GLY A 20 6.92 -18.28 -5.76
C GLY A 20 7.92 -17.32 -5.11
N ILE A 21 9.15 -17.76 -4.83
CA ILE A 21 10.24 -16.93 -4.32
C ILE A 21 10.54 -15.79 -5.30
N PHE A 22 10.73 -16.11 -6.57
CA PHE A 22 11.05 -15.10 -7.59
C PHE A 22 9.97 -14.01 -7.68
N LEU A 23 8.69 -14.40 -7.79
CA LEU A 23 7.61 -13.41 -7.86
C LEU A 23 7.41 -12.68 -6.52
N ALA A 24 7.63 -13.31 -5.38
CA ALA A 24 7.59 -12.63 -4.08
C ALA A 24 8.65 -11.52 -3.98
N ILE A 25 9.89 -11.78 -4.45
CA ILE A 25 10.95 -10.76 -4.51
C ILE A 25 10.53 -9.60 -5.42
N VAL A 26 10.06 -9.91 -6.62
CA VAL A 26 9.66 -8.90 -7.61
C VAL A 26 8.53 -8.02 -7.09
N LEU A 27 7.48 -8.63 -6.52
CA LEU A 27 6.34 -7.89 -6.01
C LEU A 27 6.65 -7.14 -4.70
N ALA A 28 7.43 -7.74 -3.80
CA ALA A 28 7.88 -7.03 -2.58
C ALA A 28 8.68 -5.77 -2.92
N ALA A 29 9.60 -5.85 -3.88
CA ALA A 29 10.39 -4.70 -4.31
C ALA A 29 9.54 -3.62 -4.98
N SER A 30 8.69 -4.02 -5.94
CA SER A 30 7.78 -3.12 -6.64
C SER A 30 6.79 -2.43 -5.68
N SER A 31 6.19 -3.20 -4.78
CA SER A 31 5.23 -2.69 -3.80
C SER A 31 5.89 -1.78 -2.78
N THR A 32 7.14 -2.04 -2.39
CA THR A 32 7.90 -1.15 -1.51
C THR A 32 8.06 0.24 -2.14
N TYR A 33 8.45 0.32 -3.41
CA TYR A 33 8.54 1.58 -4.12
C TYR A 33 7.19 2.32 -4.18
N LEU A 34 6.12 1.62 -4.59
CA LEU A 34 4.79 2.21 -4.69
C LEU A 34 4.26 2.70 -3.33
N ALA A 35 4.46 1.92 -2.28
CA ALA A 35 4.06 2.29 -0.92
C ALA A 35 4.75 3.57 -0.45
N LEU A 36 6.06 3.71 -0.71
CA LEU A 36 6.82 4.93 -0.40
C LEU A 36 6.44 6.12 -1.29
N LYS A 37 6.15 5.88 -2.55
CA LYS A 37 5.87 6.96 -3.52
C LYS A 37 4.45 7.51 -3.39
N VAL A 38 3.46 6.62 -3.26
CA VAL A 38 2.03 6.96 -3.34
C VAL A 38 1.30 6.77 -2.01
N GLY A 39 1.78 5.86 -1.16
CA GLY A 39 1.08 5.49 0.06
C GLY A 39 -0.17 4.63 -0.17
N MET A 40 -0.30 4.05 -1.34
CA MET A 40 -1.36 3.11 -1.71
C MET A 40 -0.75 1.89 -2.38
N LEU A 41 -1.32 0.72 -2.13
CA LEU A 41 -0.95 -0.53 -2.79
C LEU A 41 -2.17 -1.07 -3.54
N PRO A 42 -2.13 -1.09 -4.88
CA PRO A 42 -3.12 -1.82 -5.66
C PRO A 42 -2.86 -3.32 -5.51
N SER A 43 -3.91 -4.13 -5.35
CA SER A 43 -3.74 -5.59 -5.19
C SER A 43 -2.93 -6.21 -6.34
N ALA A 44 -1.80 -6.81 -5.99
CA ALA A 44 -0.93 -7.52 -6.93
C ALA A 44 -1.35 -8.98 -7.15
N SER A 45 -2.38 -9.47 -6.48
CA SER A 45 -2.83 -10.86 -6.58
C SER A 45 -3.30 -11.25 -7.99
N ILE A 46 -3.99 -10.34 -8.71
CA ILE A 46 -4.38 -10.60 -10.12
C ILE A 46 -3.15 -10.66 -11.03
N PRO A 47 -2.24 -9.66 -11.03
CA PRO A 47 -0.98 -9.74 -11.78
C PRO A 47 -0.16 -10.98 -11.45
N ALA A 48 -0.04 -11.34 -10.17
CA ALA A 48 0.68 -12.52 -9.72
C ALA A 48 0.10 -13.82 -10.29
N ALA A 49 -1.23 -13.97 -10.28
CA ALA A 49 -1.91 -15.13 -10.83
C ALA A 49 -1.62 -15.28 -12.35
N ILE A 50 -1.65 -14.18 -13.08
CA ILE A 50 -1.42 -14.16 -14.52
C ILE A 50 0.03 -14.46 -14.84
N LEU A 51 0.99 -13.83 -14.13
CA LEU A 51 2.41 -14.10 -14.28
C LEU A 51 2.75 -15.55 -13.96
N ALA A 52 2.19 -16.09 -12.87
CA ALA A 52 2.36 -17.48 -12.49
C ALA A 52 1.93 -18.43 -13.61
N MET A 53 0.72 -18.23 -14.16
CA MET A 53 0.24 -19.04 -15.29
C MET A 53 1.07 -18.84 -16.55
N ALA A 54 1.50 -17.59 -16.82
CA ALA A 54 2.33 -17.28 -17.98
C ALA A 54 3.64 -18.06 -17.97
N ILE A 55 4.33 -18.00 -16.83
CA ILE A 55 5.62 -18.65 -16.64
C ILE A 55 5.45 -20.18 -16.64
N LEU A 56 4.42 -20.70 -15.94
CA LEU A 56 4.16 -22.15 -15.92
C LEU A 56 3.88 -22.74 -17.31
N ARG A 57 3.27 -21.98 -18.22
CA ARG A 57 3.06 -22.42 -19.61
C ARG A 57 4.35 -22.66 -20.38
N LEU A 58 5.43 -21.94 -20.05
CA LEU A 58 6.74 -22.15 -20.66
C LEU A 58 7.32 -23.52 -20.28
N PHE A 59 6.89 -24.09 -19.15
CA PHE A 59 7.39 -25.37 -18.61
C PHE A 59 6.52 -26.58 -18.96
N HIS A 60 5.59 -26.51 -19.94
CA HIS A 60 4.69 -27.59 -20.35
C HIS A 60 4.11 -28.38 -19.14
N ASN A 61 2.84 -28.44 -18.92
CA ASN A 61 2.13 -29.05 -17.78
C ASN A 61 1.91 -28.14 -16.54
N GLY A 62 1.73 -26.83 -16.73
CA GLY A 62 1.31 -25.95 -15.65
C GLY A 62 -0.13 -26.23 -15.20
N ASN A 63 -0.34 -26.34 -13.88
CA ASN A 63 -1.64 -26.60 -13.27
C ASN A 63 -2.17 -25.33 -12.59
N ILE A 64 -3.51 -25.16 -12.56
CA ILE A 64 -4.19 -24.06 -11.86
C ILE A 64 -3.82 -23.98 -10.37
N PHE A 65 -3.65 -25.13 -9.72
CA PHE A 65 -3.26 -25.22 -8.31
C PHE A 65 -1.84 -24.71 -8.09
N GLU A 66 -0.90 -25.05 -8.97
CA GLU A 66 0.47 -24.53 -8.93
C GLU A 66 0.50 -23.00 -9.12
N ALA A 67 -0.29 -22.49 -10.09
CA ALA A 67 -0.40 -21.05 -10.31
C ALA A 67 -0.97 -20.33 -9.10
N ASN A 68 -1.96 -20.90 -8.42
CA ASN A 68 -2.51 -20.35 -7.19
C ASN A 68 -1.49 -20.36 -6.05
N LEU A 69 -0.71 -21.42 -5.89
CA LEU A 69 0.36 -21.48 -4.86
C LEU A 69 1.45 -20.44 -5.10
N ILE A 70 1.86 -20.24 -6.36
CA ILE A 70 2.83 -19.21 -6.75
C ILE A 70 2.26 -17.81 -6.48
N GLN A 71 1.00 -17.56 -6.89
CA GLN A 71 0.29 -16.31 -6.67
C GLN A 71 0.19 -16.00 -5.18
N THR A 72 -0.14 -16.99 -4.35
CA THR A 72 -0.26 -16.85 -2.90
C THR A 72 1.07 -16.45 -2.23
N ALA A 73 2.21 -17.05 -2.65
CA ALA A 73 3.53 -16.63 -2.16
C ALA A 73 3.89 -15.22 -2.60
N ALA A 74 3.52 -14.87 -3.83
CA ALA A 74 3.83 -13.57 -4.42
C ALA A 74 3.02 -12.42 -3.80
N SER A 75 1.71 -12.62 -3.53
CA SER A 75 0.85 -11.63 -2.87
C SER A 75 1.27 -11.37 -1.42
N ALA A 76 1.77 -12.39 -0.71
CA ALA A 76 2.35 -12.20 0.62
C ALA A 76 3.50 -11.18 0.62
N GLY A 77 4.27 -11.10 -0.49
CA GLY A 77 5.31 -10.09 -0.68
C GLY A 77 4.78 -8.66 -0.65
N GLU A 78 3.69 -8.41 -1.33
CA GLU A 78 2.99 -7.12 -1.32
C GLU A 78 2.42 -6.78 0.05
N ALA A 79 1.75 -7.74 0.67
CA ALA A 79 1.07 -7.54 1.94
C ALA A 79 2.05 -7.17 3.08
N VAL A 80 3.25 -7.78 3.12
CA VAL A 80 4.32 -7.40 4.06
C VAL A 80 4.76 -5.96 3.81
N ALA A 81 4.92 -5.55 2.54
CA ALA A 81 5.27 -4.17 2.22
C ALA A 81 4.22 -3.19 2.76
N GLY A 82 2.92 -3.49 2.64
CA GLY A 82 1.84 -2.68 3.20
C GLY A 82 1.95 -2.47 4.71
N GLY A 83 2.30 -3.51 5.46
CA GLY A 83 2.47 -3.40 6.91
C GLY A 83 3.69 -2.57 7.33
N ILE A 84 4.83 -2.83 6.73
CA ILE A 84 6.13 -2.29 7.16
C ILE A 84 6.40 -0.92 6.56
N VAL A 85 6.17 -0.75 5.26
CA VAL A 85 6.51 0.49 4.56
C VAL A 85 5.58 1.64 4.93
N PHE A 86 4.37 1.33 5.39
CA PHE A 86 3.44 2.36 5.89
C PHE A 86 3.78 2.85 7.30
N THR A 87 4.61 2.11 8.06
CA THR A 87 4.87 2.41 9.48
C THR A 87 6.32 2.80 9.74
N ILE A 88 7.27 1.96 9.35
CA ILE A 88 8.69 2.09 9.72
C ILE A 88 9.34 3.40 9.25
N PRO A 89 9.06 3.95 8.04
CA PRO A 89 9.64 5.22 7.62
C PRO A 89 9.32 6.39 8.57
N ALA A 90 8.24 6.28 9.37
CA ALA A 90 7.93 7.26 10.40
C ALA A 90 9.06 7.43 11.42
N LEU A 91 9.85 6.37 11.72
CA LEU A 91 11.00 6.44 12.62
C LEU A 91 12.13 7.34 12.09
N ILE A 92 12.29 7.38 10.76
CA ILE A 92 13.23 8.30 10.11
C ILE A 92 12.66 9.72 10.11
N ILE A 93 11.36 9.88 9.80
CA ILE A 93 10.70 11.19 9.73
C ILE A 93 10.70 11.90 11.10
N ILE A 94 10.51 11.16 12.21
CA ILE A 94 10.60 11.74 13.56
C ILE A 94 12.05 11.96 14.05
N GLY A 95 13.04 11.49 13.28
CA GLY A 95 14.47 11.66 13.63
C GLY A 95 15.00 10.64 14.62
N TYR A 96 14.30 9.52 14.87
CA TYR A 96 14.77 8.45 15.75
C TYR A 96 15.82 7.57 15.07
N TRP A 97 15.63 7.23 13.78
CA TRP A 97 16.60 6.53 12.94
C TRP A 97 17.12 7.44 11.83
N ASN A 98 18.42 7.30 11.51
CA ASN A 98 19.06 7.98 10.39
C ASN A 98 19.19 7.09 9.14
N TYR A 99 18.92 5.81 9.28
CA TYR A 99 18.91 4.80 8.22
C TYR A 99 17.96 3.67 8.62
N PHE A 100 17.68 2.73 7.72
CA PHE A 100 16.87 1.56 8.03
C PHE A 100 17.74 0.40 8.57
N PRO A 101 17.77 0.11 9.90
CA PRO A 101 18.52 -1.01 10.43
C PRO A 101 17.98 -2.33 9.88
N TYR A 102 18.78 -3.04 9.09
CA TYR A 102 18.33 -4.22 8.34
C TYR A 102 17.69 -5.29 9.22
N PHE A 103 18.40 -5.73 10.26
CA PHE A 103 17.94 -6.82 11.13
C PHE A 103 16.68 -6.45 11.93
N ALA A 104 16.57 -5.21 12.39
CA ALA A 104 15.39 -4.73 13.09
C ALA A 104 14.16 -4.76 12.17
N ASN A 105 14.29 -4.21 10.97
CA ASN A 105 13.21 -4.18 9.99
C ASN A 105 12.84 -5.59 9.49
N PHE A 106 13.83 -6.44 9.26
CA PHE A 106 13.61 -7.86 8.94
C PHE A 106 12.81 -8.56 10.04
N ALA A 107 13.20 -8.41 11.30
CA ALA A 107 12.54 -9.07 12.42
C ALA A 107 11.10 -8.56 12.60
N ILE A 108 10.87 -7.23 12.51
CA ILE A 108 9.53 -6.64 12.58
C ILE A 108 8.65 -7.17 11.44
N ALA A 109 9.16 -7.16 10.20
CA ALA A 109 8.46 -7.66 9.02
C ALA A 109 8.11 -9.15 9.14
N CYS A 110 9.09 -9.95 9.52
CA CYS A 110 8.95 -11.41 9.66
C CYS A 110 7.92 -11.77 10.75
N LEU A 111 8.08 -11.20 11.95
CA LEU A 111 7.24 -11.56 13.10
C LEU A 111 5.81 -11.01 12.94
N GLY A 112 5.66 -9.78 12.46
CA GLY A 112 4.36 -9.21 12.13
C GLY A 112 3.64 -10.03 11.05
N GLY A 113 4.35 -10.36 9.97
CA GLY A 113 3.79 -11.16 8.87
C GLY A 113 3.42 -12.59 9.30
N LEU A 114 4.29 -13.28 10.01
CA LEU A 114 4.01 -14.62 10.54
C LEU A 114 2.81 -14.61 11.50
N LEU A 115 2.73 -13.62 12.38
CA LEU A 115 1.59 -13.46 13.29
C LEU A 115 0.27 -13.29 12.51
N GLY A 116 0.29 -12.49 11.43
CA GLY A 116 -0.87 -12.31 10.55
C GLY A 116 -1.33 -13.61 9.87
N ILE A 117 -0.39 -14.45 9.42
CA ILE A 117 -0.72 -15.79 8.89
C ILE A 117 -1.35 -16.65 9.98
N LEU A 118 -0.74 -16.73 11.15
CA LEU A 118 -1.23 -17.55 12.25
C LEU A 118 -2.64 -17.11 12.71
N PHE A 119 -2.95 -15.82 12.67
CA PHE A 119 -4.28 -15.29 12.95
C PHE A 119 -5.28 -15.57 11.82
N SER A 120 -4.85 -15.52 10.56
CA SER A 120 -5.74 -15.75 9.43
C SER A 120 -6.23 -17.19 9.31
N ILE A 121 -5.47 -18.17 9.81
CA ILE A 121 -5.84 -19.60 9.75
C ILE A 121 -7.17 -19.89 10.47
N PRO A 122 -7.35 -19.55 11.75
CA PRO A 122 -8.64 -19.76 12.43
C PRO A 122 -9.75 -18.85 11.87
N LEU A 123 -9.42 -17.61 11.45
CA LEU A 123 -10.38 -16.66 10.89
C LEU A 123 -10.92 -17.14 9.54
N ARG A 124 -10.11 -17.84 8.74
CA ARG A 124 -10.51 -18.38 7.44
C ARG A 124 -11.81 -19.16 7.49
N LYS A 125 -11.90 -20.11 8.42
CA LYS A 125 -13.05 -21.03 8.53
C LYS A 125 -14.37 -20.29 8.72
N ILE A 126 -14.31 -19.15 9.41
CA ILE A 126 -15.47 -18.33 9.73
C ILE A 126 -15.77 -17.39 8.57
N LEU A 127 -14.79 -16.61 8.14
CA LEU A 127 -14.99 -15.54 7.16
C LEU A 127 -15.32 -16.10 5.76
N ILE A 128 -14.61 -17.14 5.31
CA ILE A 128 -14.83 -17.72 3.98
C ILE A 128 -16.22 -18.33 3.81
N ASN A 129 -16.82 -18.85 4.89
CA ASN A 129 -18.15 -19.46 4.87
C ASN A 129 -19.28 -18.50 5.23
N THR A 130 -18.97 -17.23 5.54
CA THR A 130 -19.98 -16.22 5.87
C THR A 130 -20.71 -15.76 4.61
N PRO A 131 -22.04 -15.95 4.47
CA PRO A 131 -22.78 -15.66 3.24
C PRO A 131 -22.78 -14.19 2.83
N GLN A 132 -22.63 -13.27 3.80
CA GLN A 132 -22.64 -11.83 3.59
C GLN A 132 -21.34 -11.33 2.92
N LEU A 133 -20.26 -12.12 2.93
CA LEU A 133 -18.97 -11.74 2.36
C LEU A 133 -18.85 -12.22 0.92
N TYR A 134 -18.89 -11.26 0.00
CA TYR A 134 -18.90 -11.56 -1.44
C TYR A 134 -17.53 -11.91 -2.01
N PHE A 135 -16.44 -11.42 -1.42
CA PHE A 135 -15.05 -11.61 -1.88
C PHE A 135 -14.84 -11.24 -3.36
N PRO A 136 -15.05 -9.97 -3.75
CA PRO A 136 -15.08 -9.58 -5.16
C PRO A 136 -13.75 -9.88 -5.87
N GLU A 137 -12.61 -9.58 -5.26
CA GLU A 137 -11.28 -9.81 -5.85
C GLU A 137 -10.94 -11.29 -5.93
N ALA A 138 -11.24 -12.10 -4.89
CA ALA A 138 -10.98 -13.54 -4.92
C ALA A 138 -11.77 -14.24 -6.02
N ARG A 139 -13.02 -13.82 -6.26
CA ARG A 139 -13.82 -14.34 -7.37
C ARG A 139 -13.19 -13.97 -8.70
N ALA A 140 -12.78 -12.70 -8.89
CA ALA A 140 -12.10 -12.27 -10.11
C ALA A 140 -10.80 -13.05 -10.35
N ILE A 141 -9.96 -13.25 -9.32
CA ILE A 141 -8.72 -14.03 -9.42
C ILE A 141 -9.03 -15.49 -9.79
N SER A 142 -10.02 -16.11 -9.15
CA SER A 142 -10.40 -17.49 -9.44
C SER A 142 -10.90 -17.67 -10.86
N GLU A 143 -11.64 -16.70 -11.40
CA GLU A 143 -12.09 -16.69 -12.79
C GLU A 143 -10.90 -16.53 -13.75
N VAL A 144 -9.98 -15.61 -13.46
CA VAL A 144 -8.74 -15.45 -14.25
C VAL A 144 -7.94 -16.75 -14.29
N LEU A 145 -7.76 -17.42 -13.14
CA LEU A 145 -7.05 -18.70 -13.08
C LEU A 145 -7.76 -19.79 -13.88
N LYS A 146 -9.09 -19.89 -13.81
CA LYS A 146 -9.89 -20.85 -14.60
C LYS A 146 -9.84 -20.54 -16.10
N LEU A 147 -9.95 -19.28 -16.48
CA LEU A 147 -9.88 -18.84 -17.88
C LEU A 147 -8.49 -19.01 -18.47
N SER A 148 -7.45 -18.85 -17.66
CA SER A 148 -6.06 -18.98 -18.10
C SER A 148 -5.69 -20.41 -18.51
N GLN A 149 -6.47 -21.43 -18.16
CA GLN A 149 -6.33 -22.79 -18.69
C GLN A 149 -6.71 -22.90 -20.18
N LYS A 150 -7.49 -21.96 -20.71
CA LYS A 150 -7.86 -21.94 -22.13
C LYS A 150 -6.67 -21.47 -23.00
N GLN A 151 -6.55 -21.99 -24.21
CA GLN A 151 -5.37 -21.78 -25.08
C GLN A 151 -5.05 -20.34 -25.50
N ASN A 152 -6.00 -19.38 -25.40
CA ASN A 152 -5.87 -18.01 -25.93
C ASN A 152 -5.91 -16.94 -24.83
N PHE A 153 -5.14 -17.08 -23.77
CA PHE A 153 -5.11 -16.04 -22.74
C PHE A 153 -4.16 -14.88 -23.12
N PRO A 154 -4.56 -13.58 -23.04
CA PRO A 154 -3.82 -12.46 -23.61
C PRO A 154 -2.68 -11.96 -22.68
N ILE A 155 -1.68 -12.79 -22.42
CA ILE A 155 -0.45 -12.42 -21.68
C ILE A 155 0.28 -11.24 -22.36
N THR A 156 0.16 -11.13 -23.68
CA THR A 156 0.81 -10.08 -24.48
C THR A 156 0.48 -8.66 -23.99
N LYS A 157 -0.74 -8.41 -23.50
CA LYS A 157 -1.12 -7.08 -22.99
C LYS A 157 -0.35 -6.70 -21.74
N MET A 158 -0.16 -7.64 -20.83
CA MET A 158 0.64 -7.43 -19.63
C MET A 158 2.13 -7.24 -19.96
N LEU A 159 2.71 -8.06 -20.84
CA LEU A 159 4.10 -7.92 -21.25
C LEU A 159 4.35 -6.59 -21.96
N VAL A 160 3.42 -6.16 -22.82
CA VAL A 160 3.49 -4.83 -23.44
C VAL A 160 3.41 -3.73 -22.37
N GLY A 161 2.51 -3.84 -21.39
CA GLY A 161 2.44 -2.91 -20.26
C GLY A 161 3.76 -2.84 -19.48
N THR A 162 4.34 -4.01 -19.14
CA THR A 162 5.61 -4.09 -18.42
C THR A 162 6.75 -3.45 -19.21
N SER A 163 6.84 -3.74 -20.51
CA SER A 163 7.87 -3.16 -21.38
C SER A 163 7.71 -1.64 -21.53
N LEU A 164 6.46 -1.16 -21.69
CA LEU A 164 6.17 0.27 -21.77
C LEU A 164 6.47 0.97 -20.43
N GLY A 165 6.05 0.40 -19.30
CA GLY A 165 6.32 0.94 -17.97
C GLY A 165 7.81 1.04 -17.69
N ALA A 166 8.55 -0.06 -17.89
CA ALA A 166 9.98 -0.10 -17.68
C ALA A 166 10.74 0.86 -18.64
N GLY A 167 10.34 0.89 -19.92
CA GLY A 167 10.98 1.76 -20.93
C GLY A 167 10.76 3.24 -20.67
N LEU A 168 9.53 3.64 -20.31
CA LEU A 168 9.21 5.02 -19.95
C LEU A 168 9.92 5.44 -18.66
N GLU A 169 9.95 4.59 -17.65
CA GLU A 169 10.62 4.88 -16.37
C GLU A 169 12.14 4.99 -16.57
N PHE A 170 12.72 4.10 -17.37
CA PHE A 170 14.14 4.23 -17.75
C PHE A 170 14.44 5.54 -18.49
N ALA A 171 13.54 5.97 -19.38
CA ALA A 171 13.67 7.25 -20.10
C ALA A 171 13.50 8.48 -19.18
N GLN A 172 12.68 8.36 -18.12
CA GLN A 172 12.43 9.44 -17.15
C GLN A 172 13.53 9.51 -16.09
N THR A 173 13.74 8.44 -15.34
CA THR A 173 14.63 8.41 -14.16
C THR A 173 16.06 8.09 -14.54
N GLY A 174 16.29 7.20 -15.51
CA GLY A 174 17.62 6.82 -15.99
C GLY A 174 18.18 7.86 -16.94
N LEU A 175 17.69 7.90 -18.17
CA LEU A 175 18.23 8.74 -19.25
C LEU A 175 17.90 10.23 -19.10
N LYS A 176 16.89 10.58 -18.29
CA LYS A 176 16.37 11.95 -18.10
C LYS A 176 16.00 12.67 -19.41
N ILE A 177 15.51 11.89 -20.39
CA ILE A 177 15.03 12.38 -21.68
C ILE A 177 13.59 12.90 -21.54
N ILE A 178 12.78 12.23 -20.75
CA ILE A 178 11.37 12.56 -20.48
C ILE A 178 11.31 13.18 -19.08
N ALA A 179 10.59 14.28 -18.92
CA ALA A 179 10.35 14.86 -17.61
C ALA A 179 9.44 13.95 -16.77
N VAL A 180 9.71 13.82 -15.47
CA VAL A 180 8.81 13.12 -14.53
C VAL A 180 7.54 13.93 -14.29
N ALA A 181 7.67 15.25 -14.22
CA ALA A 181 6.57 16.20 -14.08
C ALA A 181 6.94 17.56 -14.69
N THR A 182 5.91 18.36 -14.94
CA THR A 182 6.06 19.76 -15.34
C THR A 182 5.20 20.60 -14.41
N GLU A 183 5.83 21.53 -13.70
CA GLU A 183 5.16 22.46 -12.82
C GLU A 183 5.47 23.89 -13.22
N LYS A 184 4.46 24.74 -13.22
CA LYS A 184 4.59 26.18 -13.45
C LYS A 184 3.88 26.94 -12.35
N TRP A 185 4.65 27.73 -11.63
CA TRP A 185 4.18 28.54 -10.51
C TRP A 185 4.38 30.02 -10.85
N MET A 186 3.38 30.84 -10.55
CA MET A 186 3.38 32.27 -10.80
C MET A 186 2.85 33.01 -9.57
N VAL A 187 3.36 34.23 -9.35
CA VAL A 187 2.85 35.12 -8.33
C VAL A 187 1.76 36.00 -8.94
N PHE A 188 0.59 35.96 -8.36
CA PHE A 188 -0.53 36.79 -8.75
C PHE A 188 -0.80 37.87 -7.70
N GLY A 189 -0.90 39.13 -8.09
CA GLY A 189 -1.01 40.25 -7.17
C GLY A 189 0.26 40.50 -6.36
N GLN A 190 0.14 40.80 -5.06
CA GLN A 190 1.28 41.13 -4.20
C GLN A 190 1.98 39.91 -3.57
N SER A 191 1.28 38.81 -3.37
CA SER A 191 1.83 37.66 -2.65
C SER A 191 1.18 36.30 -2.97
N SER A 192 0.02 36.27 -3.64
CA SER A 192 -0.66 34.99 -3.94
C SER A 192 0.10 34.14 -4.95
N ILE A 193 0.42 32.90 -4.60
CA ILE A 193 1.06 31.93 -5.47
C ILE A 193 -0.03 31.08 -6.10
N ILE A 194 -0.03 31.03 -7.43
CA ILE A 194 -0.93 30.19 -8.22
C ILE A 194 -0.07 29.38 -9.19
N GLY A 195 -0.42 28.12 -9.38
CA GLY A 195 0.31 27.29 -10.33
C GLY A 195 -0.45 26.03 -10.73
N PHE A 196 0.15 25.33 -11.67
CA PHE A 196 -0.34 24.07 -12.20
C PHE A 196 0.83 23.08 -12.31
N GLY A 197 0.58 21.85 -11.93
CA GLY A 197 1.52 20.75 -12.03
C GLY A 197 0.89 19.55 -12.75
N LEU A 198 1.65 18.92 -13.65
CA LEU A 198 1.25 17.72 -14.35
C LEU A 198 2.37 16.67 -14.28
N GLY A 199 2.07 15.52 -13.73
CA GLY A 199 2.99 14.39 -13.69
C GLY A 199 2.81 13.43 -14.86
N PHE A 200 3.89 12.76 -15.24
CA PHE A 200 3.96 11.83 -16.37
C PHE A 200 4.39 10.42 -15.95
N ALA A 201 4.52 10.15 -14.67
CA ALA A 201 5.02 8.87 -14.15
C ALA A 201 4.12 7.69 -14.56
N PRO A 202 4.63 6.71 -15.32
CA PRO A 202 3.83 5.60 -15.84
C PRO A 202 3.28 4.70 -14.74
N ALA A 203 4.02 4.49 -13.65
CA ALA A 203 3.55 3.75 -12.48
C ALA A 203 2.27 4.37 -11.89
N LEU A 204 2.25 5.70 -11.71
CA LEU A 204 1.12 6.42 -11.12
C LEU A 204 -0.11 6.41 -12.03
N ILE A 205 0.09 6.48 -13.36
CA ILE A 205 -1.01 6.36 -14.34
C ILE A 205 -1.62 4.96 -14.28
N GLY A 206 -0.78 3.92 -14.21
CA GLY A 206 -1.25 2.54 -14.03
C GLY A 206 -2.01 2.34 -12.72
N VAL A 207 -1.48 2.84 -11.59
CA VAL A 207 -2.17 2.82 -10.29
C VAL A 207 -3.51 3.57 -10.39
N GLY A 208 -3.52 4.77 -11.00
CA GLY A 208 -4.73 5.56 -11.21
C GLY A 208 -5.83 4.78 -11.96
N TYR A 209 -5.45 4.02 -12.98
CA TYR A 209 -6.38 3.13 -13.69
C TYR A 209 -6.97 2.07 -12.76
N LEU A 210 -6.15 1.43 -11.92
CA LEU A 210 -6.56 0.34 -11.03
C LEU A 210 -7.47 0.82 -9.88
N ILE A 211 -7.18 1.95 -9.28
CA ILE A 211 -8.01 2.52 -8.19
C ILE A 211 -9.38 3.03 -8.68
N GLY A 212 -9.49 3.33 -9.97
CA GLY A 212 -10.73 3.70 -10.64
C GLY A 212 -11.18 5.15 -10.42
N TRP A 213 -12.31 5.49 -11.10
CA TRP A 213 -12.79 6.86 -11.24
C TRP A 213 -13.11 7.58 -9.91
N ASN A 214 -13.81 6.92 -8.99
CA ASN A 214 -14.26 7.57 -7.76
C ASN A 214 -13.10 8.03 -6.87
N VAL A 215 -12.09 7.19 -6.74
CA VAL A 215 -10.88 7.51 -5.95
C VAL A 215 -10.03 8.55 -6.68
N GLY A 216 -9.84 8.39 -8.00
CA GLY A 216 -9.09 9.35 -8.81
C GLY A 216 -9.70 10.76 -8.79
N LEU A 217 -11.03 10.86 -8.90
CA LEU A 217 -11.74 12.14 -8.78
C LEU A 217 -11.59 12.74 -7.37
N SER A 218 -11.65 11.90 -6.33
CA SER A 218 -11.46 12.36 -4.95
C SER A 218 -10.04 12.90 -4.71
N LEU A 219 -9.02 12.26 -5.28
CA LEU A 219 -7.63 12.74 -5.26
C LEU A 219 -7.50 14.10 -5.97
N LEU A 220 -8.12 14.25 -7.13
CA LEU A 220 -8.12 15.54 -7.86
C LEU A 220 -8.81 16.65 -7.06
N LEU A 221 -9.96 16.35 -6.44
CA LEU A 221 -10.66 17.31 -5.58
C LEU A 221 -9.79 17.75 -4.41
N GLY A 222 -9.11 16.80 -3.74
CA GLY A 222 -8.14 17.12 -2.69
C GLY A 222 -6.98 17.99 -3.19
N ALA A 223 -6.40 17.63 -4.32
CA ALA A 223 -5.32 18.41 -4.95
C ALA A 223 -5.77 19.83 -5.33
N PHE A 224 -6.99 19.99 -5.85
CA PHE A 224 -7.54 21.30 -6.17
C PHE A 224 -7.77 22.16 -4.92
N ILE A 225 -8.27 21.56 -3.83
CA ILE A 225 -8.44 22.26 -2.54
C ILE A 225 -7.09 22.73 -2.01
N ALA A 226 -6.07 21.89 -2.06
CA ALA A 226 -4.75 22.20 -1.54
C ALA A 226 -4.02 23.26 -2.37
N TRP A 227 -3.84 22.97 -3.66
CA TRP A 227 -2.97 23.73 -4.55
C TRP A 227 -3.71 24.82 -5.33
N GLY A 228 -5.02 24.65 -5.58
CA GLY A 228 -5.85 25.63 -6.28
C GLY A 228 -6.46 26.68 -5.35
N ILE A 229 -6.77 26.33 -4.10
CA ILE A 229 -7.39 27.22 -3.12
C ILE A 229 -6.46 27.48 -1.93
N GLY A 230 -5.95 26.44 -1.30
CA GLY A 230 -5.16 26.51 -0.07
C GLY A 230 -3.88 27.30 -0.23
N LEU A 231 -3.07 26.98 -1.25
CA LEU A 231 -1.81 27.67 -1.52
C LEU A 231 -2.01 29.18 -1.80
N PRO A 232 -2.94 29.61 -2.68
CA PRO A 232 -3.22 31.02 -2.90
C PRO A 232 -3.67 31.75 -1.64
N LEU A 233 -4.51 31.14 -0.80
CA LEU A 233 -4.98 31.74 0.45
C LEU A 233 -3.85 31.83 1.48
N LEU A 234 -3.10 30.78 1.71
CA LEU A 234 -1.97 30.78 2.67
C LEU A 234 -0.94 31.84 2.28
N SER A 235 -0.57 31.89 1.02
CA SER A 235 0.41 32.87 0.52
C SER A 235 -0.09 34.32 0.57
N TYR A 236 -1.41 34.53 0.47
CA TYR A 236 -2.01 35.86 0.59
C TYR A 236 -2.06 36.35 2.05
N PHE A 237 -2.49 35.50 3.00
CA PHE A 237 -2.69 35.89 4.41
C PHE A 237 -1.42 35.81 5.25
N ALA A 238 -0.45 34.99 4.91
CA ALA A 238 0.80 34.83 5.64
C ALA A 238 2.01 34.96 4.70
N PRO A 239 2.27 36.17 4.16
CA PRO A 239 3.39 36.37 3.22
C PRO A 239 4.74 36.10 3.90
N VAL A 240 5.54 35.21 3.34
CA VAL A 240 6.89 34.88 3.83
C VAL A 240 7.88 35.99 3.48
N GLY A 241 8.18 36.84 4.45
CA GLY A 241 9.31 37.78 4.48
C GLY A 241 9.40 38.84 3.39
N LYS A 242 10.26 39.84 3.59
CA LYS A 242 10.47 40.98 2.66
C LYS A 242 11.27 40.60 1.39
N THR A 243 11.97 39.47 1.37
CA THR A 243 12.69 38.95 0.20
C THR A 243 11.96 37.72 -0.32
N PHE A 244 10.98 37.96 -1.18
CA PHE A 244 10.17 36.92 -1.78
C PHE A 244 10.98 36.13 -2.82
N VAL A 245 11.50 34.98 -2.45
CA VAL A 245 12.06 33.99 -3.36
C VAL A 245 11.02 32.90 -3.57
N LEU A 246 10.43 32.81 -4.77
CA LEU A 246 9.34 31.89 -5.09
C LEU A 246 9.61 30.45 -4.66
N ALA A 247 10.83 29.96 -4.88
CA ALA A 247 11.20 28.58 -4.52
C ALA A 247 11.13 28.32 -3.00
N ASN A 248 11.68 29.23 -2.18
CA ASN A 248 11.70 29.09 -0.73
C ASN A 248 10.29 29.23 -0.13
N SER A 249 9.47 30.12 -0.71
CA SER A 249 8.10 30.31 -0.29
C SER A 249 7.23 29.09 -0.61
N LEU A 250 7.39 28.51 -1.80
CA LEU A 250 6.70 27.26 -2.18
C LEU A 250 7.03 26.11 -1.23
N THR A 251 8.31 25.97 -0.83
CA THR A 251 8.72 24.93 0.12
C THR A 251 8.07 25.14 1.48
N ALA A 252 8.03 26.37 2.01
CA ALA A 252 7.38 26.67 3.28
C ALA A 252 5.88 26.37 3.25
N TYR A 253 5.15 26.88 2.24
CA TYR A 253 3.70 26.64 2.14
C TYR A 253 3.35 25.19 1.83
N SER A 254 4.22 24.44 1.15
CA SER A 254 4.01 23.01 0.93
C SER A 254 3.99 22.23 2.25
N ILE A 255 4.82 22.64 3.22
CA ILE A 255 4.83 22.05 4.57
C ILE A 255 3.49 22.32 5.28
N ASP A 256 2.98 23.56 5.21
CA ASP A 256 1.69 23.92 5.80
C ASP A 256 0.53 23.14 5.16
N ILE A 257 0.54 22.99 3.84
CA ILE A 257 -0.44 22.17 3.10
C ILE A 257 -0.36 20.70 3.52
N HIS A 258 0.83 20.15 3.73
CA HIS A 258 0.99 18.80 4.24
C HIS A 258 0.33 18.62 5.62
N TYR A 259 0.43 19.61 6.54
CA TYR A 259 -0.29 19.56 7.81
C TYR A 259 -1.80 19.64 7.65
N ILE A 260 -2.31 20.43 6.70
CA ILE A 260 -3.75 20.44 6.37
C ILE A 260 -4.17 19.06 5.85
N GLY A 261 -3.40 18.47 4.92
CA GLY A 261 -3.62 17.12 4.41
C GLY A 261 -3.60 16.06 5.51
N LEU A 262 -2.65 16.17 6.45
CA LEU A 262 -2.55 15.32 7.62
C LEU A 262 -3.82 15.38 8.47
N GLY A 263 -4.29 16.57 8.80
CA GLY A 263 -5.54 16.77 9.56
C GLY A 263 -6.77 16.18 8.84
N ALA A 264 -6.84 16.37 7.53
CA ALA A 264 -7.90 15.78 6.70
C ALA A 264 -7.84 14.25 6.70
N MET A 265 -6.66 13.65 6.54
CA MET A 265 -6.49 12.19 6.57
C MET A 265 -6.83 11.60 7.94
N LEU A 266 -6.44 12.26 9.04
CA LEU A 266 -6.78 11.85 10.40
C LEU A 266 -8.29 11.85 10.62
N ALA A 267 -8.98 12.91 10.21
CA ALA A 267 -10.44 12.99 10.33
C ALA A 267 -11.14 11.92 9.47
N ALA A 268 -10.67 11.70 8.24
CA ALA A 268 -11.19 10.63 7.37
C ALA A 268 -10.97 9.23 7.97
N GLY A 269 -9.77 8.97 8.51
CA GLY A 269 -9.43 7.72 9.16
C GLY A 269 -10.31 7.46 10.39
N PHE A 270 -10.45 8.48 11.25
CA PHE A 270 -11.30 8.39 12.45
C PHE A 270 -12.78 8.16 12.11
N TRP A 271 -13.31 8.89 11.11
CA TRP A 271 -14.68 8.66 10.62
C TRP A 271 -14.87 7.25 10.07
N THR A 272 -13.90 6.77 9.30
CA THR A 272 -13.92 5.41 8.77
C THR A 272 -13.99 4.40 9.91
N LEU A 273 -13.16 4.58 10.95
CA LEU A 273 -13.20 3.74 12.14
C LEU A 273 -14.57 3.73 12.83
N LEU A 274 -15.18 4.91 13.05
CA LEU A 274 -16.50 5.01 13.67
C LEU A 274 -17.55 4.20 12.88
N ASN A 275 -17.52 4.30 11.56
CA ASN A 275 -18.42 3.55 10.68
C ASN A 275 -18.15 2.03 10.71
N LEU A 276 -16.93 1.63 11.07
CA LEU A 276 -16.51 0.24 11.16
C LEU A 276 -16.84 -0.43 12.51
N LEU A 277 -17.20 0.33 13.53
CA LEU A 277 -17.49 -0.23 14.86
C LEU A 277 -18.60 -1.28 14.84
N HIS A 278 -19.66 -1.05 14.07
CA HIS A 278 -20.77 -2.00 13.98
C HIS A 278 -20.40 -3.29 13.19
N PRO A 279 -19.85 -3.20 11.96
CA PRO A 279 -19.31 -4.39 11.27
C PRO A 279 -18.23 -5.12 12.09
N PHE A 280 -17.40 -4.38 12.82
CA PHE A 280 -16.40 -4.94 13.73
C PHE A 280 -17.02 -5.80 14.82
N TYR A 281 -17.99 -5.28 15.54
CA TYR A 281 -18.70 -6.05 16.58
C TYR A 281 -19.28 -7.34 16.00
N LEU A 282 -19.87 -7.25 14.80
CA LEU A 282 -20.44 -8.42 14.10
C LEU A 282 -19.34 -9.45 13.73
N SER A 283 -18.22 -8.99 13.18
CA SER A 283 -17.07 -9.84 12.81
C SER A 283 -16.47 -10.52 14.03
N LEU A 284 -16.23 -9.76 15.10
CA LEU A 284 -15.68 -10.29 16.35
C LEU A 284 -16.61 -11.33 16.98
N ARG A 285 -17.91 -11.05 17.03
CA ARG A 285 -18.93 -11.98 17.52
C ARG A 285 -18.95 -13.29 16.73
N LEU A 286 -18.92 -13.20 15.39
CA LEU A 286 -18.89 -14.39 14.52
C LEU A 286 -17.60 -15.19 14.72
N SER A 287 -16.46 -14.51 14.83
CA SER A 287 -15.16 -15.14 15.05
C SER A 287 -15.09 -15.86 16.40
N LEU A 288 -15.56 -15.22 17.45
CA LEU A 288 -15.61 -15.84 18.79
C LEU A 288 -16.60 -17.00 18.85
N GLN A 289 -17.79 -16.85 18.24
CA GLN A 289 -18.76 -17.94 18.18
C GLN A 289 -18.22 -19.17 17.44
N GLY A 290 -17.49 -18.97 16.35
CA GLY A 290 -16.87 -20.07 15.58
C GLY A 290 -15.76 -20.79 16.34
N LEU A 291 -15.03 -20.11 17.22
CA LEU A 291 -14.02 -20.73 18.08
C LEU A 291 -14.64 -21.62 19.16
N PHE A 292 -15.80 -21.22 19.71
CA PHE A 292 -16.46 -21.93 20.80
C PHE A 292 -17.49 -22.99 20.33
N GLN A 293 -17.89 -23.00 19.07
CA GLN A 293 -18.79 -24.02 18.50
C GLN A 293 -18.04 -24.80 17.42
N PRO A 294 -17.34 -25.88 17.75
CA PRO A 294 -16.73 -26.74 16.77
C PRO A 294 -17.83 -27.39 15.92
N GLN A 295 -18.07 -26.86 14.72
CA GLN A 295 -18.90 -27.56 13.75
C GLN A 295 -18.25 -28.91 13.45
N LYS A 296 -18.95 -29.99 13.81
CA LYS A 296 -18.61 -31.38 13.47
C LYS A 296 -18.86 -31.64 11.96
N ILE A 297 -18.29 -30.81 11.10
CA ILE A 297 -18.26 -31.08 9.67
C ILE A 297 -17.06 -31.99 9.46
N LYS A 298 -17.28 -33.21 8.98
CA LYS A 298 -16.21 -34.06 8.41
C LYS A 298 -15.63 -33.30 7.23
N LEU A 299 -14.56 -32.53 7.48
CA LEU A 299 -13.80 -31.84 6.44
C LEU A 299 -13.26 -32.91 5.47
N SER A 300 -13.53 -32.73 4.18
CA SER A 300 -12.87 -33.52 3.16
C SER A 300 -11.36 -33.33 3.27
N SER A 301 -10.55 -34.29 2.87
CA SER A 301 -9.07 -34.17 2.88
C SER A 301 -8.57 -32.94 2.10
N ALA A 302 -9.38 -32.38 1.21
CA ALA A 302 -9.11 -31.17 0.45
C ALA A 302 -9.31 -29.84 1.24
N GLU A 303 -9.87 -29.87 2.45
CA GLU A 303 -10.13 -28.68 3.27
C GLU A 303 -9.28 -28.62 4.54
N GLN A 304 -8.20 -29.38 4.59
CA GLN A 304 -7.33 -29.44 5.76
C GLN A 304 -6.43 -28.19 5.84
N ASP A 305 -6.50 -27.50 6.98
CA ASP A 305 -5.54 -26.46 7.37
C ASP A 305 -4.30 -27.08 8.03
N ILE A 306 -3.28 -26.27 8.31
CA ILE A 306 -2.15 -26.68 9.14
C ILE A 306 -2.68 -27.21 10.48
N PRO A 307 -2.22 -28.38 10.95
CA PRO A 307 -2.69 -28.97 12.20
C PRO A 307 -2.52 -28.03 13.40
N LEU A 308 -3.50 -28.03 14.30
CA LEU A 308 -3.55 -27.13 15.46
C LEU A 308 -2.25 -27.13 16.30
N ASN A 309 -1.61 -28.30 16.43
CA ASN A 309 -0.37 -28.42 17.21
C ASN A 309 0.76 -27.58 16.62
N TYR A 310 0.93 -27.58 15.28
CA TYR A 310 1.91 -26.74 14.59
C TYR A 310 1.56 -25.26 14.66
N LEU A 311 0.26 -24.95 14.58
CA LEU A 311 -0.23 -23.57 14.72
C LEU A 311 0.08 -23.01 16.12
N LEU A 312 -0.21 -23.78 17.18
CA LEU A 312 0.06 -23.35 18.55
C LEU A 312 1.58 -23.28 18.84
N ALA A 313 2.36 -24.24 18.34
CA ALA A 313 3.81 -24.19 18.45
C ALA A 313 4.41 -22.96 17.70
N GLY A 314 3.93 -22.69 16.49
CA GLY A 314 4.31 -21.50 15.73
C GLY A 314 3.93 -20.20 16.44
N LEU A 315 2.72 -20.12 16.99
CA LEU A 315 2.27 -18.96 17.77
C LEU A 315 3.14 -18.75 19.00
N GLY A 316 3.45 -19.80 19.77
CA GLY A 316 4.36 -19.74 20.91
C GLY A 316 5.76 -19.25 20.53
N LEU A 317 6.31 -19.76 19.41
CA LEU A 317 7.60 -19.32 18.89
C LEU A 317 7.58 -17.83 18.53
N VAL A 318 6.55 -17.37 17.82
CA VAL A 318 6.42 -15.96 17.41
C VAL A 318 6.25 -15.05 18.62
N ILE A 319 5.47 -15.45 19.63
CA ILE A 319 5.30 -14.69 20.88
C ILE A 319 6.64 -14.49 21.60
N VAL A 320 7.39 -15.59 21.78
CA VAL A 320 8.71 -15.53 22.42
C VAL A 320 9.68 -14.66 21.60
N SER A 321 9.64 -14.78 20.28
CA SER A 321 10.49 -13.96 19.39
C SER A 321 10.12 -12.47 19.45
N ILE A 322 8.82 -12.11 19.53
CA ILE A 322 8.38 -10.71 19.70
C ILE A 322 8.83 -10.17 21.06
N TYR A 323 8.79 -10.99 22.11
CA TYR A 323 9.28 -10.59 23.43
C TYR A 323 10.77 -10.20 23.35
N PHE A 324 11.63 -11.05 22.78
CA PHE A 324 13.06 -10.74 22.60
C PHE A 324 13.31 -9.58 21.64
N LEU A 325 12.49 -9.44 20.60
CA LEU A 325 12.57 -8.30 19.69
C LEU A 325 12.31 -6.97 20.43
N PHE A 326 11.29 -6.94 21.28
CA PHE A 326 10.95 -5.75 22.06
C PHE A 326 11.97 -5.47 23.16
N ASP A 327 12.48 -6.50 23.81
CA ASP A 327 13.57 -6.36 24.80
C ASP A 327 14.84 -5.74 24.17
N TYR A 328 15.12 -6.09 22.91
CA TYR A 328 16.27 -5.56 22.17
C TYR A 328 16.04 -4.16 21.57
N LEU A 329 14.86 -3.90 21.00
CA LEU A 329 14.62 -2.69 20.19
C LEU A 329 14.01 -1.52 20.96
N LEU A 330 13.25 -1.78 22.03
CA LEU A 330 12.55 -0.72 22.73
C LEU A 330 13.50 -0.02 23.73
N PRO A 331 13.62 1.31 23.68
CA PRO A 331 14.46 2.08 24.60
C PRO A 331 13.81 2.25 25.99
N ILE A 332 13.46 1.13 26.64
CA ILE A 332 12.64 1.09 27.86
C ILE A 332 13.36 1.73 29.04
N GLU A 333 14.68 1.53 29.15
CA GLU A 333 15.50 2.09 30.22
C GLU A 333 15.46 3.62 30.24
N SER A 334 15.36 4.24 29.07
CA SER A 334 15.29 5.71 28.93
C SER A 334 14.04 6.32 29.56
N LEU A 335 12.95 5.56 29.64
CA LEU A 335 11.66 6.00 30.21
C LEU A 335 11.53 5.67 31.70
N LEU A 336 12.57 5.09 32.31
CA LEU A 336 12.64 4.81 33.74
C LEU A 336 11.40 4.07 34.31
N PHE A 337 10.87 3.09 33.56
CA PHE A 337 9.79 2.25 34.07
C PHE A 337 10.24 1.46 35.30
N ALA A 338 9.37 1.42 36.32
CA ALA A 338 9.66 0.66 37.54
C ALA A 338 9.83 -0.85 37.29
N PHE A 339 9.12 -1.38 36.30
CA PHE A 339 9.17 -2.79 35.89
C PHE A 339 9.28 -2.90 34.38
N PRO A 340 10.49 -2.80 33.79
CA PRO A 340 10.69 -2.85 32.33
C PRO A 340 10.11 -4.11 31.68
N GLN A 341 10.33 -5.28 32.31
CA GLN A 341 9.85 -6.56 31.79
C GLN A 341 8.32 -6.66 31.76
N LEU A 342 7.62 -6.06 32.72
CA LEU A 342 6.17 -6.01 32.73
C LEU A 342 5.62 -5.16 31.58
N PHE A 343 6.33 -4.08 31.21
CA PHE A 343 5.97 -3.27 30.04
C PHE A 343 6.13 -4.08 28.74
N ILE A 344 7.22 -4.84 28.58
CA ILE A 344 7.43 -5.71 27.40
C ILE A 344 6.31 -6.74 27.31
N ILE A 345 5.98 -7.41 28.40
CA ILE A 345 4.87 -8.39 28.44
C ILE A 345 3.55 -7.71 28.06
N GLY A 346 3.29 -6.50 28.57
CA GLY A 346 2.12 -5.70 28.19
C GLY A 346 2.10 -5.35 26.71
N ALA A 347 3.26 -4.97 26.12
CA ALA A 347 3.39 -4.69 24.70
C ALA A 347 3.15 -5.94 23.82
N VAL A 348 3.66 -7.10 24.23
CA VAL A 348 3.40 -8.39 23.57
C VAL A 348 1.91 -8.73 23.63
N LEU A 349 1.29 -8.59 24.81
CA LEU A 349 -0.14 -8.82 24.97
C LEU A 349 -0.97 -7.87 24.10
N TYR A 350 -0.57 -6.60 24.02
CA TYR A 350 -1.17 -5.61 23.12
C TYR A 350 -1.11 -6.08 21.67
N VAL A 351 0.07 -6.51 21.18
CA VAL A 351 0.23 -7.02 19.82
C VAL A 351 -0.67 -8.23 19.56
N LEU A 352 -0.79 -9.14 20.52
CA LEU A 352 -1.64 -10.32 20.37
C LEU A 352 -3.12 -9.97 20.30
N VAL A 353 -3.60 -9.15 21.23
CA VAL A 353 -5.04 -8.80 21.32
C VAL A 353 -5.44 -7.88 20.17
N ILE A 354 -4.74 -6.75 20.03
CA ILE A 354 -5.08 -5.76 19.00
C ILE A 354 -4.73 -6.26 17.61
N GLY A 355 -3.60 -6.99 17.46
CA GLY A 355 -3.24 -7.62 16.20
C GLY A 355 -4.28 -8.64 15.74
N PHE A 356 -4.80 -9.49 16.63
CA PHE A 356 -5.89 -10.43 16.30
C PHE A 356 -7.19 -9.70 15.90
N VAL A 357 -7.56 -8.69 16.67
CA VAL A 357 -8.74 -7.86 16.42
C VAL A 357 -8.64 -7.21 15.04
N PHE A 358 -7.47 -6.63 14.71
CA PHE A 358 -7.26 -5.97 13.43
C PHE A 358 -7.12 -6.96 12.26
N ALA A 359 -6.53 -8.12 12.49
CA ALA A 359 -6.52 -9.21 11.52
C ALA A 359 -7.94 -9.66 11.16
N ALA A 360 -8.82 -9.80 12.16
CA ALA A 360 -10.22 -10.15 11.95
C ALA A 360 -10.99 -9.06 11.20
N LEU A 361 -10.75 -7.78 11.54
CA LEU A 361 -11.33 -6.63 10.85
C LEU A 361 -10.89 -6.57 9.38
N CYS A 362 -9.60 -6.60 9.14
CA CYS A 362 -9.05 -6.52 7.79
C CYS A 362 -9.54 -7.69 6.93
N GLY A 363 -9.53 -8.91 7.47
CA GLY A 363 -10.08 -10.08 6.78
C GLY A 363 -11.59 -9.97 6.47
N TYR A 364 -12.37 -9.38 7.38
CA TYR A 364 -13.80 -9.12 7.15
C TYR A 364 -13.99 -8.10 6.00
N PHE A 365 -13.24 -6.98 6.03
CA PHE A 365 -13.31 -5.96 4.97
C PHE A 365 -12.81 -6.48 3.63
N SER A 366 -11.75 -7.27 3.63
CA SER A 366 -11.28 -7.99 2.45
C SER A 366 -12.42 -8.79 1.80
N GLY A 367 -13.21 -9.49 2.63
CA GLY A 367 -14.39 -10.22 2.15
C GLY A 367 -15.54 -9.36 1.66
N LEU A 368 -15.71 -8.15 2.23
CA LEU A 368 -16.82 -7.25 1.90
C LEU A 368 -16.57 -6.43 0.65
N VAL A 369 -15.41 -5.77 0.55
CA VAL A 369 -15.09 -4.77 -0.49
C VAL A 369 -13.84 -5.12 -1.32
N GLY A 370 -13.05 -6.10 -0.92
CA GLY A 370 -11.76 -6.44 -1.52
C GLY A 370 -10.58 -5.81 -0.79
N VAL A 371 -9.36 -6.27 -1.09
CA VAL A 371 -8.11 -5.84 -0.45
C VAL A 371 -7.82 -4.37 -0.77
N THR A 372 -7.90 -4.00 -2.05
CA THR A 372 -7.58 -2.67 -2.56
C THR A 372 -8.44 -1.56 -1.95
N ALA A 373 -9.71 -1.86 -1.66
CA ALA A 373 -10.67 -0.93 -1.08
C ALA A 373 -10.77 -1.04 0.46
N SER A 374 -10.04 -1.97 1.06
CA SER A 374 -10.02 -2.17 2.51
C SER A 374 -9.38 -0.96 3.21
N PRO A 375 -9.95 -0.49 4.34
CA PRO A 375 -9.43 0.65 5.10
C PRO A 375 -8.22 0.27 5.97
N GLY A 376 -7.29 -0.54 5.45
CA GLY A 376 -6.15 -1.08 6.20
C GLY A 376 -5.30 0.01 6.86
N SER A 377 -5.00 1.10 6.16
CA SER A 377 -4.24 2.22 6.72
C SER A 377 -4.96 2.90 7.90
N ALA A 378 -6.29 3.09 7.82
CA ALA A 378 -7.07 3.68 8.91
C ALA A 378 -7.07 2.78 10.15
N ILE A 379 -7.15 1.46 9.97
CA ILE A 379 -7.10 0.47 11.06
C ILE A 379 -5.73 0.52 11.75
N VAL A 380 -4.64 0.53 10.97
CA VAL A 380 -3.27 0.60 11.51
C VAL A 380 -3.04 1.90 12.29
N ILE A 381 -3.47 3.04 11.74
CA ILE A 381 -3.35 4.35 12.40
C ILE A 381 -4.07 4.37 13.74
N SER A 382 -5.26 3.75 13.81
CA SER A 382 -6.01 3.70 15.07
C SER A 382 -5.31 2.88 16.15
N GLY A 383 -4.68 1.77 15.77
CA GLY A 383 -3.87 0.99 16.69
C GLY A 383 -2.67 1.77 17.21
N LEU A 384 -1.96 2.45 16.33
CA LEU A 384 -0.87 3.34 16.72
C LEU A 384 -1.34 4.44 17.70
N LEU A 385 -2.45 5.11 17.36
CA LEU A 385 -3.01 6.16 18.21
C LEU A 385 -3.43 5.62 19.59
N PHE A 386 -4.09 4.45 19.62
CA PHE A 386 -4.49 3.83 20.89
C PHE A 386 -3.27 3.49 21.76
N MET A 387 -2.21 2.91 21.17
CA MET A 387 -0.96 2.63 21.87
C MET A 387 -0.27 3.90 22.35
N ALA A 388 -0.24 4.96 21.51
CA ALA A 388 0.33 6.26 21.87
C ALA A 388 -0.39 6.90 23.08
N LEU A 389 -1.71 6.90 23.06
CA LEU A 389 -2.52 7.44 24.15
C LEU A 389 -2.36 6.61 25.44
N MET A 390 -2.31 5.29 25.34
CA MET A 390 -2.07 4.40 26.47
C MET A 390 -0.69 4.66 27.11
N LEU A 391 0.35 4.76 26.27
CA LEU A 391 1.70 5.06 26.74
C LEU A 391 1.79 6.49 27.34
N ARG A 392 1.16 7.47 26.69
CA ARG A 392 1.08 8.83 27.21
C ARG A 392 0.38 8.91 28.56
N ALA A 393 -0.73 8.18 28.73
CA ALA A 393 -1.43 8.08 30.01
C ALA A 393 -0.54 7.46 31.10
N MET A 394 0.19 6.36 30.78
CA MET A 394 1.12 5.74 31.73
C MET A 394 2.23 6.71 32.16
N LEU A 395 2.77 7.51 31.23
CA LEU A 395 3.80 8.50 31.52
C LEU A 395 3.24 9.68 32.32
N PHE A 396 1.99 10.12 32.06
CA PHE A 396 1.33 11.18 32.80
C PHE A 396 1.10 10.83 34.27
N PHE A 397 0.66 9.63 34.58
CA PHE A 397 0.48 9.16 35.94
C PHE A 397 1.78 9.06 36.73
N LYS A 398 2.94 9.07 36.05
CA LYS A 398 4.24 9.07 36.69
C LYS A 398 4.66 10.44 37.28
N GLY A 399 4.00 11.51 36.86
CA GLY A 399 4.19 12.86 37.40
C GLY A 399 5.55 13.52 37.14
N GLN A 400 6.34 12.98 36.18
CA GLN A 400 7.65 13.53 35.80
C GLN A 400 7.54 14.37 34.53
N GLU A 401 8.15 15.54 34.50
CA GLU A 401 8.40 16.26 33.24
C GLU A 401 9.41 15.43 32.40
N LEU A 402 8.98 15.02 31.22
CA LEU A 402 9.80 14.20 30.32
C LEU A 402 10.68 15.10 29.46
N LEU A 403 11.93 14.72 29.32
CA LEU A 403 12.86 15.35 28.38
C LEU A 403 12.44 15.04 26.93
N ASN A 404 12.76 15.94 25.99
CA ASN A 404 12.45 15.74 24.55
C ASN A 404 12.96 14.40 24.01
N ALA A 405 14.14 13.94 24.48
CA ALA A 405 14.67 12.63 24.12
C ALA A 405 13.81 11.45 24.60
N GLN A 406 13.18 11.57 25.77
CA GLN A 406 12.29 10.54 26.30
C GLN A 406 10.95 10.51 25.54
N LEU A 407 10.45 11.67 25.12
CA LEU A 407 9.25 11.77 24.28
C LEU A 407 9.49 11.17 22.91
N LEU A 408 10.66 11.41 22.31
CA LEU A 408 11.09 10.79 21.06
C LEU A 408 11.16 9.25 21.18
N ASN A 409 11.74 8.76 22.29
CA ASN A 409 11.82 7.33 22.57
C ASN A 409 10.42 6.70 22.74
N ALA A 410 9.49 7.38 23.40
CA ALA A 410 8.12 6.94 23.55
C ALA A 410 7.38 6.86 22.19
N ALA A 411 7.59 7.86 21.33
CA ALA A 411 7.07 7.87 19.97
C ALA A 411 7.62 6.68 19.16
N ALA A 412 8.94 6.46 19.23
CA ALA A 412 9.60 5.34 18.54
C ALA A 412 9.08 3.98 19.03
N MET A 413 8.94 3.78 20.34
CA MET A 413 8.35 2.56 20.91
C MET A 413 6.97 2.29 20.37
N THR A 414 6.12 3.32 20.32
CA THR A 414 4.76 3.21 19.78
C THR A 414 4.78 2.77 18.31
N ILE A 415 5.64 3.36 17.49
CA ILE A 415 5.76 3.00 16.06
C ILE A 415 6.26 1.57 15.89
N ILE A 416 7.28 1.13 16.65
CA ILE A 416 7.83 -0.23 16.57
C ILE A 416 6.77 -1.27 16.94
N ILE A 417 6.06 -1.08 18.06
CA ILE A 417 4.98 -1.98 18.49
C ILE A 417 3.85 -1.99 17.45
N GLY A 418 3.46 -0.80 16.99
CA GLY A 418 2.43 -0.63 15.97
C GLY A 418 2.80 -1.22 14.61
N ALA A 419 4.08 -1.25 14.24
CA ALA A 419 4.54 -1.88 13.00
C ALA A 419 4.32 -3.40 12.98
N VAL A 420 4.50 -4.08 14.11
CA VAL A 420 4.20 -5.51 14.23
C VAL A 420 2.69 -5.76 14.09
N VAL A 421 1.87 -4.93 14.73
CA VAL A 421 0.39 -4.99 14.60
C VAL A 421 -0.05 -4.72 13.16
N ALA A 422 0.55 -3.71 12.51
CA ALA A 422 0.30 -3.36 11.11
C ALA A 422 0.63 -4.51 10.17
N GLY A 423 1.79 -5.14 10.36
CA GLY A 423 2.21 -6.33 9.61
C GLY A 423 1.18 -7.45 9.74
N ALA A 424 0.73 -7.75 10.94
CA ALA A 424 -0.27 -8.79 11.18
C ALA A 424 -1.62 -8.48 10.50
N ALA A 425 -2.08 -7.23 10.58
CA ALA A 425 -3.34 -6.79 9.98
C ALA A 425 -3.30 -6.81 8.44
N CYS A 426 -2.24 -6.28 7.84
CA CYS A 426 -2.09 -6.23 6.37
C CYS A 426 -1.97 -7.64 5.77
N ILE A 427 -1.17 -8.51 6.40
CA ILE A 427 -1.05 -9.90 5.94
C ILE A 427 -2.38 -10.64 6.06
N ALA A 428 -3.13 -10.47 7.15
CA ALA A 428 -4.43 -11.14 7.29
C ALA A 428 -5.45 -10.67 6.26
N ASN A 429 -5.40 -9.39 5.84
CA ASN A 429 -6.24 -8.81 4.79
C ASN A 429 -6.08 -9.57 3.46
N ASP A 430 -4.84 -9.77 3.01
CA ASP A 430 -4.54 -10.46 1.75
C ASP A 430 -4.71 -11.98 1.85
N ASN A 431 -4.28 -12.57 2.96
CA ASN A 431 -4.33 -14.02 3.16
C ASN A 431 -5.76 -14.57 3.10
N ILE A 432 -6.74 -13.89 3.70
CA ILE A 432 -8.14 -14.34 3.67
C ILE A 432 -8.66 -14.31 2.24
N GLN A 433 -8.26 -13.35 1.44
CA GLN A 433 -8.60 -13.26 0.02
C GLN A 433 -7.99 -14.42 -0.77
N ASP A 434 -6.69 -14.68 -0.60
CA ASP A 434 -5.97 -15.76 -1.29
C ASP A 434 -6.50 -17.14 -0.89
N LEU A 435 -6.79 -17.36 0.38
CA LEU A 435 -7.40 -18.60 0.87
C LEU A 435 -8.82 -18.79 0.34
N LYS A 436 -9.55 -17.69 0.06
CA LYS A 436 -10.84 -17.75 -0.65
C LYS A 436 -10.67 -18.13 -2.11
N VAL A 437 -9.64 -17.63 -2.79
CA VAL A 437 -9.30 -18.06 -4.17
C VAL A 437 -9.09 -19.57 -4.21
N GLY A 438 -8.24 -20.09 -3.30
CA GLY A 438 -8.00 -21.52 -3.18
C GLY A 438 -9.28 -22.34 -2.95
N HIS A 439 -10.13 -21.86 -2.05
CA HIS A 439 -11.44 -22.49 -1.80
C HIS A 439 -12.31 -22.54 -3.07
N LEU A 440 -12.35 -21.46 -3.87
CA LEU A 440 -13.15 -21.39 -5.11
C LEU A 440 -12.64 -22.27 -6.24
N ILE A 441 -11.36 -22.61 -6.24
CA ILE A 441 -10.76 -23.52 -7.23
C ILE A 441 -10.56 -24.95 -6.71
N GLY A 442 -10.79 -25.19 -5.40
CA GLY A 442 -10.62 -26.51 -4.77
C GLY A 442 -9.17 -26.84 -4.36
N ALA A 443 -8.31 -25.82 -4.14
CA ALA A 443 -6.95 -26.01 -3.66
C ALA A 443 -6.91 -26.35 -2.16
N ALA A 444 -5.92 -27.11 -1.72
CA ALA A 444 -5.72 -27.48 -0.33
C ALA A 444 -5.17 -26.27 0.50
N PRO A 445 -5.86 -25.81 1.56
CA PRO A 445 -5.50 -24.62 2.31
C PRO A 445 -4.12 -24.69 2.95
N TRP A 446 -3.73 -25.86 3.50
CA TRP A 446 -2.43 -26.00 4.15
C TRP A 446 -1.26 -25.71 3.21
N GLN A 447 -1.40 -26.04 1.92
CA GLN A 447 -0.37 -25.75 0.91
C GLN A 447 -0.24 -24.25 0.67
N GLN A 448 -1.37 -23.53 0.57
CA GLN A 448 -1.37 -22.08 0.48
C GLN A 448 -0.74 -21.44 1.74
N GLN A 449 -1.09 -21.94 2.92
CA GLN A 449 -0.54 -21.45 4.20
C GLN A 449 0.98 -21.61 4.27
N VAL A 450 1.53 -22.72 3.78
CA VAL A 450 2.99 -22.93 3.68
C VAL A 450 3.61 -21.94 2.68
N MET A 451 2.98 -21.72 1.52
CA MET A 451 3.47 -20.75 0.54
C MET A 451 3.36 -19.30 1.02
N LEU A 452 2.35 -18.96 1.83
CA LEU A 452 2.25 -17.66 2.52
C LEU A 452 3.43 -17.45 3.49
N ILE A 453 3.76 -18.45 4.31
CA ILE A 453 4.91 -18.39 5.21
C ILE A 453 6.19 -18.16 4.40
N LEU A 454 6.40 -18.89 3.32
CA LEU A 454 7.54 -18.70 2.43
C LEU A 454 7.59 -17.28 1.85
N GLY A 455 6.47 -16.78 1.32
CA GLY A 455 6.35 -15.43 0.76
C GLY A 455 6.67 -14.35 1.78
N VAL A 456 6.16 -14.46 3.01
CA VAL A 456 6.45 -13.53 4.10
C VAL A 456 7.94 -13.53 4.47
N LEU A 457 8.58 -14.71 4.59
CA LEU A 457 9.99 -14.79 4.91
C LEU A 457 10.86 -14.13 3.83
N ILE A 458 10.55 -14.39 2.57
CA ILE A 458 11.27 -13.77 1.44
C ILE A 458 11.05 -12.26 1.39
N ALA A 459 9.82 -11.81 1.56
CA ALA A 459 9.50 -10.37 1.59
C ALA A 459 10.21 -9.66 2.75
N ALA A 460 10.22 -10.26 3.94
CA ALA A 460 10.91 -9.72 5.10
C ALA A 460 12.42 -9.55 4.85
N LEU A 461 13.05 -10.43 4.06
CA LEU A 461 14.46 -10.29 3.66
C LEU A 461 14.67 -9.16 2.65
N VAL A 462 13.76 -8.98 1.70
CA VAL A 462 13.92 -8.07 0.55
C VAL A 462 13.53 -6.63 0.90
N ILE A 463 12.41 -6.43 1.59
CA ILE A 463 11.84 -5.10 1.83
C ILE A 463 12.81 -4.15 2.54
N PRO A 464 13.51 -4.52 3.62
CA PRO A 464 14.45 -3.61 4.29
C PRO A 464 15.60 -3.15 3.39
N MET A 465 16.09 -4.05 2.51
CA MET A 465 17.13 -3.71 1.54
C MET A 465 16.63 -2.69 0.53
N VAL A 466 15.44 -2.91 -0.01
CA VAL A 466 14.82 -2.01 -0.99
C VAL A 466 14.49 -0.66 -0.36
N MET A 467 13.96 -0.64 0.88
CA MET A 467 13.69 0.60 1.61
C MET A 467 14.95 1.44 1.79
N GLN A 468 16.05 0.81 2.25
CA GLN A 468 17.33 1.51 2.44
C GLN A 468 17.90 2.01 1.11
N LEU A 469 17.82 1.18 0.05
CA LEU A 469 18.28 1.55 -1.28
C LEU A 469 17.53 2.79 -1.80
N LEU A 470 16.20 2.76 -1.72
CA LEU A 470 15.34 3.86 -2.18
C LEU A 470 15.55 5.13 -1.34
N PHE A 471 15.73 4.99 -0.03
CA PHE A 471 16.04 6.11 0.85
C PHE A 471 17.37 6.78 0.49
N ASN A 472 18.42 6.00 0.21
CA ASN A 472 19.71 6.54 -0.19
C ASN A 472 19.67 7.31 -1.51
N VAL A 473 18.76 6.96 -2.43
CA VAL A 473 18.67 7.57 -3.76
C VAL A 473 17.69 8.75 -3.81
N TYR A 474 16.54 8.59 -3.17
CA TYR A 474 15.43 9.55 -3.30
C TYR A 474 15.17 10.36 -2.02
N GLY A 475 15.60 9.87 -0.84
CA GLY A 475 15.20 10.44 0.44
C GLY A 475 13.73 10.17 0.77
N LEU A 476 13.26 10.72 1.88
CA LEU A 476 11.88 10.62 2.34
C LEU A 476 11.35 12.00 2.74
N THR A 477 10.25 12.43 2.18
CA THR A 477 9.55 13.69 2.52
C THR A 477 10.54 14.86 2.66
N ASN A 478 10.87 15.26 3.88
CA ASN A 478 11.80 16.35 4.19
C ASN A 478 13.19 15.85 4.68
N VAL A 479 13.42 14.52 4.67
CA VAL A 479 14.67 13.92 5.13
C VAL A 479 15.51 13.49 3.93
N LEU A 480 16.58 14.24 3.69
CA LEU A 480 17.52 14.00 2.59
C LEU A 480 18.82 13.45 3.16
N PRO A 481 19.17 12.17 2.91
CA PRO A 481 20.40 11.57 3.46
C PRO A 481 21.68 12.15 2.89
N HIS A 482 21.65 12.77 1.69
CA HIS A 482 22.83 13.35 1.04
C HIS A 482 22.59 14.77 0.52
N ALA A 483 23.60 15.61 0.62
CA ALA A 483 23.58 16.94 0.02
C ALA A 483 23.53 16.86 -1.52
N GLY A 484 22.65 17.66 -2.15
CA GLY A 484 22.50 17.70 -3.61
C GLY A 484 21.40 16.80 -4.19
N MET A 485 20.62 16.12 -3.36
CA MET A 485 19.40 15.44 -3.79
C MET A 485 18.36 16.44 -4.28
N ASP A 486 17.58 16.02 -5.28
CA ASP A 486 16.48 16.81 -5.82
C ASP A 486 15.24 16.66 -4.93
N PRO A 487 14.79 17.71 -4.23
CA PRO A 487 13.61 17.64 -3.37
C PRO A 487 12.32 17.24 -4.10
N GLN A 488 12.25 17.45 -5.42
CA GLN A 488 11.06 17.08 -6.22
C GLN A 488 10.96 15.58 -6.49
N GLN A 489 12.06 14.85 -6.34
CA GLN A 489 12.10 13.40 -6.55
C GLN A 489 11.93 12.60 -5.26
N THR A 490 11.79 13.26 -4.11
CA THR A 490 11.63 12.60 -2.81
C THR A 490 10.41 11.70 -2.77
N LEU A 491 10.53 10.61 -2.02
CA LEU A 491 9.42 9.71 -1.75
C LEU A 491 8.55 10.33 -0.64
N SER A 492 7.29 10.59 -0.93
CA SER A 492 6.38 11.30 -0.03
C SER A 492 5.95 10.49 1.20
N ALA A 493 6.01 9.15 1.13
CA ALA A 493 5.64 8.21 2.19
C ALA A 493 4.40 8.62 3.02
N PRO A 494 3.23 8.90 2.41
CA PRO A 494 2.12 9.59 3.07
C PRO A 494 1.62 8.91 4.35
N PRO A 495 1.42 7.58 4.41
CA PRO A 495 0.98 6.92 5.64
C PRO A 495 2.00 7.04 6.78
N ALA A 496 3.30 6.88 6.47
CA ALA A 496 4.36 6.99 7.46
C ALA A 496 4.50 8.44 7.98
N ALA A 497 4.39 9.42 7.09
CA ALA A 497 4.41 10.84 7.49
C ALA A 497 3.21 11.20 8.37
N MET A 498 2.02 10.66 8.06
CA MET A 498 0.85 10.81 8.91
C MET A 498 1.05 10.19 10.29
N MET A 499 1.67 9.02 10.38
CA MET A 499 1.99 8.37 11.66
C MET A 499 3.04 9.15 12.44
N ALA A 500 4.07 9.67 11.77
CA ALA A 500 5.08 10.52 12.37
C ALA A 500 4.46 11.80 12.97
N GLY A 501 3.61 12.47 12.20
CA GLY A 501 2.88 13.66 12.67
C GLY A 501 1.97 13.37 13.86
N LEU A 502 1.25 12.22 13.85
CA LEU A 502 0.45 11.78 14.99
C LEU A 502 1.30 11.59 16.27
N MET A 503 2.45 10.92 16.14
CA MET A 503 3.34 10.71 17.28
C MET A 503 3.90 12.01 17.83
N GLN A 504 4.32 12.92 16.96
CA GLN A 504 4.74 14.26 17.37
C GLN A 504 3.61 15.01 18.11
N GLY A 505 2.36 14.91 17.63
CA GLY A 505 1.22 15.53 18.29
C GLY A 505 0.90 14.99 19.66
N VAL A 506 0.93 13.69 19.82
CA VAL A 506 0.61 13.06 21.10
C VAL A 506 1.72 13.30 22.14
N PHE A 507 2.99 13.28 21.73
CA PHE A 507 4.11 13.34 22.68
C PHE A 507 4.69 14.75 22.85
N ASN A 508 4.93 15.52 21.77
CA ASN A 508 5.67 16.80 21.86
C ASN A 508 4.80 18.05 21.99
N HIS A 509 3.48 17.97 21.72
CA HIS A 509 2.56 19.11 21.66
C HIS A 509 2.91 20.22 20.63
N ASP A 510 3.91 20.02 19.78
CA ASP A 510 4.45 21.03 18.84
C ASP A 510 3.75 21.01 17.47
N LEU A 511 2.52 20.49 17.40
CA LEU A 511 1.79 20.48 16.15
C LEU A 511 1.12 21.81 15.83
N PRO A 512 1.09 22.20 14.56
CA PRO A 512 0.29 23.34 14.12
C PRO A 512 -1.20 22.98 14.13
N TRP A 513 -1.79 22.96 15.34
CA TRP A 513 -3.20 22.55 15.57
C TRP A 513 -4.20 23.28 14.69
N ILE A 514 -3.91 24.55 14.34
CA ILE A 514 -4.76 25.35 13.46
C ILE A 514 -4.81 24.72 12.06
N LEU A 515 -3.66 24.35 11.48
CA LEU A 515 -3.60 23.75 10.14
C LEU A 515 -4.23 22.36 10.13
N LEU A 516 -3.98 21.55 11.16
CA LEU A 516 -4.64 20.27 11.36
C LEU A 516 -6.16 20.43 11.50
N GLY A 517 -6.60 21.41 12.28
CA GLY A 517 -8.01 21.76 12.46
C GLY A 517 -8.70 22.19 11.17
N ILE A 518 -8.03 22.97 10.33
CA ILE A 518 -8.52 23.36 9.00
C ILE A 518 -8.73 22.09 8.14
N GLY A 519 -7.72 21.19 8.10
CA GLY A 519 -7.83 19.92 7.36
C GLY A 519 -8.97 19.05 7.86
N ALA A 520 -9.10 18.90 9.19
CA ALA A 520 -10.20 18.15 9.79
C ALA A 520 -11.57 18.76 9.47
N THR A 521 -11.69 20.09 9.49
CA THR A 521 -12.95 20.81 9.16
C THR A 521 -13.33 20.60 7.69
N ILE A 522 -12.37 20.71 6.77
CA ILE A 522 -12.60 20.39 5.34
C ILE A 522 -13.15 18.96 5.21
N MET A 523 -12.54 18.00 5.92
CA MET A 523 -12.98 16.61 5.86
C MET A 523 -14.36 16.40 6.46
N LEU A 524 -14.72 17.08 7.56
CA LEU A 524 -16.06 17.04 8.14
C LEU A 524 -17.12 17.54 7.15
N VAL A 525 -16.83 18.57 6.35
CA VAL A 525 -17.72 19.02 5.28
C VAL A 525 -17.92 17.92 4.23
N PHE A 526 -16.84 17.23 3.81
CA PHE A 526 -16.98 16.11 2.86
C PHE A 526 -17.75 14.92 3.44
N ILE A 527 -17.56 14.61 4.72
CA ILE A 527 -18.33 13.59 5.44
C ILE A 527 -19.82 13.97 5.41
N LEU A 528 -20.13 15.21 5.71
CA LEU A 528 -21.51 15.71 5.72
C LEU A 528 -22.13 15.64 4.31
N VAL A 529 -21.42 16.10 3.29
CA VAL A 529 -21.86 16.02 1.89
C VAL A 529 -22.08 14.56 1.47
N ASN A 530 -21.16 13.66 1.81
CA ASN A 530 -21.27 12.25 1.50
C ASN A 530 -22.50 11.59 2.14
N THR A 531 -22.78 11.94 3.40
CA THR A 531 -23.93 11.40 4.14
C THR A 531 -25.25 11.97 3.68
N LEU A 532 -25.33 13.29 3.44
CA LEU A 532 -26.58 13.97 3.03
C LEU A 532 -26.91 13.76 1.56
N ALA A 533 -25.93 13.94 0.66
CA ALA A 533 -26.13 13.83 -0.79
C ALA A 533 -26.00 12.39 -1.31
N LYS A 534 -25.62 11.42 -0.46
CA LYS A 534 -25.39 10.00 -0.84
C LYS A 534 -24.41 9.85 -2.02
N ILE A 535 -23.40 10.73 -2.08
CA ILE A 535 -22.37 10.71 -3.11
C ILE A 535 -21.22 9.82 -2.60
N ASN A 536 -20.72 8.91 -3.43
CA ASN A 536 -19.61 8.02 -3.06
C ASN A 536 -18.25 8.70 -3.32
N ILE A 537 -17.90 9.72 -2.52
CA ILE A 537 -16.55 10.32 -2.54
C ILE A 537 -15.65 9.55 -1.58
N SER A 538 -14.45 9.18 -2.04
CA SER A 538 -13.44 8.56 -1.18
C SER A 538 -12.83 9.61 -0.24
N LEU A 539 -13.24 9.61 1.03
CA LEU A 539 -12.76 10.58 2.03
C LEU A 539 -11.24 10.51 2.18
N LEU A 540 -10.68 9.30 2.28
CA LEU A 540 -9.24 9.11 2.34
C LEU A 540 -8.54 9.59 1.06
N GLY A 541 -9.19 9.38 -0.11
CA GLY A 541 -8.70 9.91 -1.39
C GLY A 541 -8.62 11.44 -1.42
N VAL A 542 -9.60 12.15 -0.85
CA VAL A 542 -9.55 13.62 -0.72
C VAL A 542 -8.39 14.03 0.20
N GLY A 543 -8.25 13.42 1.38
CA GLY A 543 -7.15 13.69 2.31
C GLY A 543 -5.77 13.46 1.68
N MET A 544 -5.60 12.34 0.97
CA MET A 544 -4.37 12.05 0.23
C MET A 544 -4.13 13.04 -0.92
N GLY A 545 -5.18 13.47 -1.61
CA GLY A 545 -5.09 14.48 -2.67
C GLY A 545 -4.60 15.83 -2.14
N ILE A 546 -5.01 16.22 -0.92
CA ILE A 546 -4.50 17.43 -0.24
C ILE A 546 -3.01 17.24 0.10
N TYR A 547 -2.64 16.07 0.61
CA TYR A 547 -1.28 15.78 1.05
C TYR A 547 -0.27 15.62 -0.10
N LEU A 548 -0.66 14.95 -1.19
CA LEU A 548 0.23 14.64 -2.30
C LEU A 548 0.57 15.88 -3.14
N PRO A 549 1.82 16.00 -3.65
CA PRO A 549 2.15 17.03 -4.62
C PRO A 549 1.39 16.82 -5.94
N LEU A 550 1.20 17.89 -6.71
CA LEU A 550 0.50 17.84 -8.00
C LEU A 550 1.14 16.86 -8.99
N SER A 551 2.47 16.77 -8.97
CA SER A 551 3.24 15.80 -9.78
C SER A 551 2.86 14.34 -9.54
N SER A 552 2.31 14.01 -8.36
CA SER A 552 1.83 12.66 -8.02
C SER A 552 0.30 12.52 -8.17
N SER A 553 -0.48 13.54 -7.79
CA SER A 553 -1.94 13.48 -7.82
C SER A 553 -2.51 13.51 -9.25
N THR A 554 -1.90 14.29 -10.15
CA THR A 554 -2.38 14.45 -11.53
C THR A 554 -2.26 13.17 -12.38
N PRO A 555 -1.15 12.40 -12.37
CA PRO A 555 -1.09 11.15 -13.13
C PRO A 555 -2.03 10.08 -12.57
N LEU A 556 -2.27 10.03 -11.24
CA LEU A 556 -3.28 9.15 -10.65
C LEU A 556 -4.68 9.47 -11.19
N PHE A 557 -5.02 10.76 -11.28
CA PHE A 557 -6.28 11.18 -11.88
C PHE A 557 -6.37 10.83 -13.37
N ILE A 558 -5.31 11.06 -14.15
CA ILE A 558 -5.28 10.73 -15.59
C ILE A 558 -5.49 9.23 -15.79
N GLY A 559 -4.84 8.38 -15.00
CA GLY A 559 -5.07 6.93 -15.04
C GLY A 559 -6.53 6.56 -14.76
N SER A 560 -7.14 7.20 -13.76
CA SER A 560 -8.56 6.98 -13.44
C SER A 560 -9.51 7.49 -14.54
N LEU A 561 -9.13 8.55 -15.25
CA LEU A 561 -9.83 9.04 -16.42
C LEU A 561 -9.77 8.04 -17.58
N PHE A 562 -8.61 7.37 -17.78
CA PHE A 562 -8.51 6.28 -18.76
C PHE A 562 -9.43 5.11 -18.39
N ALA A 563 -9.50 4.73 -17.10
CA ALA A 563 -10.41 3.69 -16.62
C ALA A 563 -11.88 4.06 -16.90
N TYR A 564 -12.26 5.31 -16.65
CA TYR A 564 -13.60 5.82 -16.93
C TYR A 564 -13.91 5.83 -18.45
N GLY A 565 -12.95 6.27 -19.27
CA GLY A 565 -13.06 6.26 -20.73
C GLY A 565 -13.27 4.85 -21.30
N VAL A 566 -12.48 3.88 -20.81
CA VAL A 566 -12.62 2.45 -21.16
C VAL A 566 -14.02 1.95 -20.77
N LYS A 567 -14.48 2.25 -19.56
CA LYS A 567 -15.81 1.86 -19.08
C LYS A 567 -16.93 2.42 -19.98
N LEU A 568 -16.88 3.70 -20.33
CA LEU A 568 -17.87 4.33 -21.22
C LEU A 568 -17.86 3.71 -22.61
N PHE A 569 -16.67 3.42 -23.14
CA PHE A 569 -16.52 2.79 -24.45
C PHE A 569 -17.14 1.38 -24.47
N LEU A 570 -16.89 0.58 -23.43
CA LEU A 570 -17.45 -0.76 -23.28
C LEU A 570 -18.98 -0.72 -23.09
N GLN A 571 -19.50 0.21 -22.29
CA GLN A 571 -20.94 0.41 -22.12
C GLN A 571 -21.66 0.76 -23.44
N LYS A 572 -21.05 1.60 -24.28
CA LYS A 572 -21.58 1.88 -25.62
C LYS A 572 -21.64 0.65 -26.54
N LYS A 573 -20.70 -0.27 -26.38
CA LYS A 573 -20.72 -1.56 -27.10
C LYS A 573 -21.79 -2.51 -26.56
N MET A 574 -22.00 -2.55 -25.23
CA MET A 574 -23.07 -3.33 -24.60
C MET A 574 -24.44 -2.95 -25.13
N ASN A 575 -24.72 -1.65 -25.22
CA ASN A 575 -25.99 -1.16 -25.74
C ASN A 575 -26.22 -1.49 -27.23
N LYS A 576 -25.18 -1.97 -27.94
CA LYS A 576 -25.24 -2.46 -29.33
C LYS A 576 -25.35 -4.00 -29.44
N GLY A 577 -25.57 -4.72 -28.32
CA GLY A 577 -25.84 -6.17 -28.32
C GLY A 577 -24.62 -7.08 -28.39
N ILE A 578 -23.40 -6.55 -28.19
CA ILE A 578 -22.15 -7.33 -28.23
C ILE A 578 -21.71 -7.65 -26.79
N THR A 579 -22.32 -8.67 -26.17
CA THR A 579 -22.11 -8.97 -24.74
C THR A 579 -20.97 -9.94 -24.44
N SER A 580 -20.60 -10.82 -25.34
CA SER A 580 -19.70 -11.95 -25.04
C SER A 580 -18.18 -11.62 -25.01
N GLN A 581 -17.76 -10.43 -25.45
CA GLN A 581 -16.35 -10.04 -25.50
C GLN A 581 -15.98 -8.92 -24.51
N LEU A 582 -16.93 -8.35 -23.82
CA LEU A 582 -16.73 -7.11 -23.03
C LEU A 582 -15.94 -7.34 -21.75
N ASP A 583 -16.18 -8.44 -21.07
CA ASP A 583 -15.43 -8.81 -19.85
C ASP A 583 -13.94 -9.03 -20.17
N PHE A 584 -13.64 -9.67 -21.31
CA PHE A 584 -12.25 -9.86 -21.77
C PHE A 584 -11.56 -8.52 -22.07
N GLN A 585 -12.23 -7.57 -22.72
CA GLN A 585 -11.65 -6.27 -23.07
C GLN A 585 -11.37 -5.41 -21.84
N GLN A 586 -12.20 -5.48 -20.81
CA GLN A 586 -11.93 -4.83 -19.53
C GLN A 586 -10.72 -5.47 -18.84
N HIS A 587 -10.60 -6.80 -18.86
CA HIS A 587 -9.44 -7.51 -18.31
C HIS A 587 -8.14 -7.16 -19.05
N ASP A 588 -8.16 -7.01 -20.37
CA ASP A 588 -6.98 -6.63 -21.15
C ASP A 588 -6.40 -5.27 -20.75
N ALA A 589 -7.25 -4.28 -20.49
CA ALA A 589 -6.82 -2.96 -20.03
C ALA A 589 -6.31 -2.99 -18.58
N VAL A 590 -6.90 -3.81 -17.70
CA VAL A 590 -6.39 -4.07 -16.35
C VAL A 590 -5.01 -4.71 -16.43
N LEU A 591 -4.81 -5.71 -17.30
CA LEU A 591 -3.52 -6.38 -17.52
C LEU A 591 -2.43 -5.41 -17.99
N LEU A 592 -2.78 -4.54 -18.94
CA LEU A 592 -1.88 -3.48 -19.41
C LEU A 592 -1.46 -2.57 -18.25
N SER A 593 -2.41 -2.14 -17.42
CA SER A 593 -2.15 -1.30 -16.24
C SER A 593 -1.25 -1.99 -15.22
N CYS A 594 -1.55 -3.24 -14.89
CA CYS A 594 -0.73 -4.03 -13.96
C CYS A 594 0.70 -4.19 -14.48
N GLY A 595 0.87 -4.45 -15.77
CA GLY A 595 2.16 -4.50 -16.41
C GLY A 595 2.89 -3.15 -16.31
N LEU A 596 2.19 -2.04 -16.63
CA LEU A 596 2.74 -0.69 -16.58
C LEU A 596 3.28 -0.35 -15.17
N VAL A 597 2.50 -0.66 -14.13
CA VAL A 597 2.88 -0.45 -12.73
C VAL A 597 4.10 -1.29 -12.36
N ALA A 598 4.03 -2.60 -12.61
CA ALA A 598 5.11 -3.53 -12.26
C ALA A 598 6.40 -3.20 -13.01
N GLY A 599 6.31 -2.91 -14.32
CA GLY A 599 7.48 -2.58 -15.14
C GLY A 599 8.16 -1.30 -14.70
N ALA A 600 7.40 -0.23 -14.46
CA ALA A 600 7.94 1.04 -13.99
C ALA A 600 8.56 0.93 -12.59
N ALA A 601 7.83 0.35 -11.64
CA ALA A 601 8.30 0.21 -10.26
C ALA A 601 9.55 -0.68 -10.15
N LEU A 602 9.63 -1.76 -10.93
CA LEU A 602 10.84 -2.59 -10.99
C LEU A 602 12.02 -1.86 -11.61
N MET A 603 11.78 -1.06 -12.66
CA MET A 603 12.84 -0.28 -13.29
C MET A 603 13.41 0.76 -12.33
N ASP A 604 12.58 1.43 -11.54
CA ASP A 604 13.04 2.37 -10.50
C ASP A 604 13.92 1.68 -9.45
N VAL A 605 13.51 0.50 -8.97
CA VAL A 605 14.32 -0.28 -8.02
C VAL A 605 15.65 -0.72 -8.65
N LEU A 606 15.63 -1.15 -9.92
CA LEU A 606 16.85 -1.54 -10.64
C LEU A 606 17.79 -0.35 -10.87
N LEU A 607 17.26 0.81 -11.22
CA LEU A 607 18.04 2.03 -11.39
C LEU A 607 18.60 2.56 -10.06
N ALA A 608 17.87 2.36 -8.96
CA ALA A 608 18.35 2.77 -7.64
C ALA A 608 19.67 2.08 -7.24
N ILE A 609 19.95 0.86 -7.73
CA ILE A 609 21.19 0.15 -7.44
C ILE A 609 22.44 0.93 -7.92
N PRO A 610 22.65 1.20 -9.22
CA PRO A 610 23.81 1.92 -9.69
C PRO A 610 23.83 3.39 -9.21
N LEU A 611 22.68 4.03 -9.05
CA LEU A 611 22.59 5.40 -8.53
C LEU A 611 23.03 5.49 -7.07
N SER A 612 22.67 4.51 -6.24
CA SER A 612 23.11 4.43 -4.83
C SER A 612 24.62 4.18 -4.72
N ILE A 613 25.19 3.29 -5.55
CA ILE A 613 26.62 2.96 -5.52
C ILE A 613 27.47 4.17 -5.90
N THR A 614 27.03 4.93 -6.91
CA THR A 614 27.79 6.08 -7.45
C THR A 614 27.51 7.39 -6.71
N GLY A 615 26.43 7.49 -5.95
CA GLY A 615 25.95 8.73 -5.32
C GLY A 615 25.54 9.81 -6.35
N ASN A 616 25.43 9.46 -7.63
CA ASN A 616 25.15 10.39 -8.71
C ASN A 616 23.79 10.07 -9.37
N THR A 617 22.78 10.88 -9.06
CA THR A 617 21.42 10.73 -9.61
C THR A 617 21.31 11.05 -11.11
N ARG A 618 22.40 11.49 -11.77
CA ARG A 618 22.49 11.81 -13.19
C ARG A 618 23.44 10.89 -13.96
N LEU A 619 23.77 9.72 -13.40
CA LEU A 619 24.75 8.78 -13.98
C LEU A 619 24.49 8.45 -15.45
N PHE A 620 23.24 8.22 -15.81
CA PHE A 620 22.83 7.84 -17.18
C PHE A 620 22.18 9.00 -17.95
N ALA A 621 22.15 10.22 -17.40
CA ALA A 621 21.45 11.34 -18.02
C ALA A 621 22.09 11.73 -19.36
N ILE A 622 21.29 11.71 -20.44
CA ILE A 622 21.70 12.14 -21.78
C ILE A 622 21.45 13.63 -21.95
N PHE A 623 20.31 14.14 -21.43
CA PHE A 623 19.97 15.54 -21.57
C PHE A 623 20.56 16.41 -20.45
N PRO A 624 21.17 17.54 -20.79
CA PRO A 624 21.57 18.55 -19.81
C PRO A 624 20.32 19.17 -19.16
N ALA A 625 20.46 19.72 -17.93
CA ALA A 625 19.35 20.32 -17.19
C ALA A 625 18.65 21.47 -17.94
N SER A 626 19.32 22.11 -18.90
CA SER A 626 18.76 23.19 -19.71
C SER A 626 17.67 22.75 -20.70
N TRP A 627 17.54 21.44 -20.99
CA TRP A 627 16.58 20.91 -21.96
C TRP A 627 15.22 20.53 -21.34
N GLN A 628 14.90 21.12 -20.20
CA GLN A 628 13.67 20.82 -19.45
C GLN A 628 12.39 21.03 -20.27
N ALA A 629 12.34 22.04 -21.14
CA ALA A 629 11.17 22.27 -22.00
C ALA A 629 10.94 21.13 -23.00
N LEU A 630 12.01 20.59 -23.61
CA LEU A 630 11.90 19.45 -24.51
C LEU A 630 11.51 18.17 -23.75
N ALA A 631 12.11 17.93 -22.59
CA ALA A 631 11.76 16.80 -21.75
C ALA A 631 10.28 16.84 -21.32
N SER A 632 9.74 18.02 -21.01
CA SER A 632 8.33 18.22 -20.70
C SER A 632 7.43 17.93 -21.91
N LEU A 633 7.80 18.37 -23.10
CA LEU A 633 7.07 18.06 -24.33
C LEU A 633 7.01 16.55 -24.58
N LEU A 634 8.15 15.85 -24.39
CA LEU A 634 8.22 14.40 -24.50
C LEU A 634 7.34 13.70 -23.41
N GLY A 635 7.22 14.32 -22.23
CA GLY A 635 6.27 13.89 -21.19
C GLY A 635 4.83 13.93 -21.67
N PHE A 636 4.39 15.00 -22.29
CA PHE A 636 3.06 15.09 -22.91
C PHE A 636 2.85 14.05 -24.01
N LEU A 637 3.83 13.85 -24.87
CA LEU A 637 3.76 12.83 -25.92
C LEU A 637 3.68 11.41 -25.33
N SER A 638 4.36 11.15 -24.23
CA SER A 638 4.27 9.86 -23.52
C SER A 638 2.85 9.59 -22.98
N LEU A 639 2.15 10.61 -22.47
CA LEU A 639 0.73 10.49 -22.06
C LEU A 639 -0.17 10.11 -23.23
N LEU A 640 0.03 10.73 -24.39
CA LEU A 640 -0.74 10.40 -25.59
C LEU A 640 -0.43 8.96 -26.06
N GLY A 641 0.83 8.54 -25.98
CA GLY A 641 1.24 7.17 -26.25
C GLY A 641 0.59 6.16 -25.31
N LEU A 642 0.50 6.46 -24.01
CA LEU A 642 -0.20 5.64 -23.03
C LEU A 642 -1.70 5.59 -23.31
N ALA A 643 -2.34 6.71 -23.60
CA ALA A 643 -3.75 6.74 -23.99
C ALA A 643 -4.02 5.86 -25.22
N ALA A 644 -3.14 5.92 -26.23
CA ALA A 644 -3.21 5.05 -27.41
C ALA A 644 -3.02 3.57 -27.07
N SER A 645 -2.14 3.25 -26.11
CA SER A 645 -1.93 1.87 -25.65
C SER A 645 -3.14 1.29 -24.93
N PHE A 646 -3.82 2.08 -24.09
CA PHE A 646 -5.10 1.69 -23.48
C PHE A 646 -6.19 1.49 -24.52
N TYR A 647 -6.29 2.40 -25.50
CA TYR A 647 -7.22 2.24 -26.62
C TYR A 647 -6.94 0.98 -27.43
N TRP A 648 -5.66 0.68 -27.73
CA TRP A 648 -5.25 -0.55 -28.41
C TRP A 648 -5.58 -1.79 -27.57
N ALA A 649 -5.44 -1.75 -26.24
CA ALA A 649 -5.73 -2.88 -25.37
C ALA A 649 -7.18 -3.34 -25.47
N ILE A 650 -8.13 -2.42 -25.62
CA ILE A 650 -9.57 -2.71 -25.69
C ILE A 650 -10.09 -3.01 -27.12
N HIS A 651 -9.23 -2.90 -28.15
CA HIS A 651 -9.61 -3.26 -29.51
C HIS A 651 -9.16 -4.68 -29.82
N PRO A 652 -10.07 -5.62 -30.16
CA PRO A 652 -9.67 -6.93 -30.63
C PRO A 652 -8.86 -6.77 -31.92
N LYS A 653 -7.73 -7.48 -32.03
CA LYS A 653 -7.12 -7.71 -33.34
C LYS A 653 -8.17 -8.46 -34.18
N LYS A 654 -8.52 -7.91 -35.35
CA LYS A 654 -9.24 -8.63 -36.40
C LYS A 654 -8.48 -9.86 -36.79
#